data_2838a6a140a99b914c883c06e2832173
#
_entry.id   2838a6a140a99b914c883c06e2832173
#
_cell.length_a   1.000
_cell.length_b   1.000
_cell.length_c   1.000
_cell.angle_alpha   90.00
_cell.angle_beta   90.00
_cell.angle_gamma   90.00
#
_symmetry.space_group_name_H-M   'P 1'
#
loop_
_entity.id
_entity.type
_entity.pdbx_description
1 polymer ?
#
loop_
_entity_poly.entity_id
_entity_poly.type
_entity_poly.pdbx_seq_one_letter_code
_entity_poly.pdbx_strand_id
1 'polypeptide(L)'
;VDIKALRLKATLFALPKVFALKAKGSPQFRAFLEQKACVVQIRLADGSIARHYAFDRGRIVSRKGLHPSPDVVMQFKDVDTAVALTTPPINYAEVIHAGKNFRVALMGDEDLIAWFTQLASRLDSDGWKMGEPMPDGSTRYTQMTNGGPLHVYVKDGRIVRTAIIEFTKDDPETWTMEARGKRFTPRRKAYVAPHSLAMKSIVYSEDRLLYPMKRVDFDPDGERNPQNRGTSGYERISWDEALDIVSKEILRQKQVHGPGAIALAHPSHHQWGNVGYYLSAMMRFGNTVGVTRVMLNPDSWEGWYWGAMHHYGNSMRLGAAAGYGGLEDALKEAELIVYWSSDPESQFGAYGGTEASERRLWAKELGIEAIHINPHYSPTAAFTGGKWLPIRPGTDTALALSLMYVWIQEDLYDRHFVENRSTGFDEWKAYVMGETDGVPKTPEWQEEETGIPAREARALARLWGRKKVYLGCGVNGGGFGGACRNASGIQWARAMVMLMAMQGWGRPGVNFGNLTNGTPVNLEFYFPGYGEGGISGELMATGSATNNYVRMPHLLSMNPVPQIVPRQKLPEAILEGFAEGYLLEPTSMEIQFRPYFYPAPGCSKIHMLYRYGGSSMGTIASSARFAEMYRSPELECVVAQGIWNEGETRFADIILPACTQFERHDIGEWSNSSGFGYHWQAQLNHRVIAMQHKCIEPLGESKSDYQIFWDICKRLGLGNYYSEGCSELDWAKRVFDSSDLPKHISWKKFLRKGYYVVPPEKPETRVAVDMRWFYEGRPKDLPEPFPLPAGYSHKWLHGLQTQSGKFEFVPNSLKRLQPERPDRPALMRYTRPFEGAREGERYRRYPIQLLTPHQRFSFHTAQDGKGSAISDLADHRVCVDGHYYWIVRIAEDDARRRGIAHHQLVRVFNDLGSVICAAEVTNRLAAGVAHSYESSASYQPLGEPGASPDIGGCMNILTPNRMQADGTVASAGSLCLVEIEAWLGTSTLQEAAE
;
A
#
# COMPACT_ATOMS: atom_id res chain seq x y z
N VAL A 1 34.92 44.15 -7.56
CA VAL A 1 33.60 44.18 -6.86
C VAL A 1 33.03 42.74 -6.93
N ASP A 2 32.78 42.15 -5.77
CA ASP A 2 32.16 40.83 -5.71
C ASP A 2 30.68 40.92 -6.15
N ILE A 3 30.42 40.46 -7.35
CA ILE A 3 29.08 40.51 -7.99
C ILE A 3 28.05 39.72 -7.16
N LYS A 4 28.45 38.62 -6.55
CA LYS A 4 27.55 37.79 -5.73
C LYS A 4 27.17 38.53 -4.43
N ALA A 5 28.13 39.21 -3.78
CA ALA A 5 27.86 40.04 -2.63
C ALA A 5 26.94 41.24 -2.96
N LEU A 6 27.12 41.84 -4.12
CA LEU A 6 26.22 42.88 -4.60
C LEU A 6 24.80 42.36 -4.85
N ARG A 7 24.69 41.20 -5.49
CA ARG A 7 23.43 40.50 -5.75
C ARG A 7 22.70 40.19 -4.44
N LEU A 8 23.40 39.61 -3.45
CA LEU A 8 22.81 39.33 -2.14
C LEU A 8 22.27 40.58 -1.48
N LYS A 9 23.05 41.68 -1.43
CA LYS A 9 22.61 42.96 -0.88
C LYS A 9 21.36 43.50 -1.57
N ALA A 10 21.29 43.38 -2.89
CA ALA A 10 20.11 43.77 -3.67
C ALA A 10 18.89 42.90 -3.36
N THR A 11 19.04 41.58 -3.28
CA THR A 11 17.97 40.65 -2.92
C THR A 11 17.40 40.99 -1.53
N LEU A 12 18.28 41.15 -0.53
CA LEU A 12 17.84 41.48 0.84
C LEU A 12 17.17 42.85 0.91
N PHE A 13 17.58 43.80 0.10
CA PHE A 13 16.92 45.12 0.01
C PHE A 13 15.53 45.05 -0.64
N ALA A 14 15.36 44.18 -1.63
CA ALA A 14 14.12 44.04 -2.36
C ALA A 14 13.03 43.21 -1.62
N LEU A 15 13.42 42.30 -0.73
CA LEU A 15 12.53 41.35 -0.07
C LEU A 15 11.27 41.98 0.57
N PRO A 16 11.33 43.03 1.39
CA PRO A 16 10.14 43.64 1.99
C PRO A 16 9.23 44.30 0.96
N LYS A 17 9.81 44.77 -0.17
CA LYS A 17 9.01 45.34 -1.27
C LYS A 17 8.23 44.25 -2.01
N VAL A 18 8.86 43.09 -2.18
CA VAL A 18 8.23 41.93 -2.79
C VAL A 18 7.06 41.43 -1.91
N PHE A 19 7.25 41.33 -0.60
CA PHE A 19 6.17 40.97 0.33
C PHE A 19 5.02 41.99 0.28
N ALA A 20 5.33 43.31 0.32
CA ALA A 20 4.33 44.35 0.24
C ALA A 20 3.53 44.32 -1.09
N LEU A 21 4.23 44.06 -2.20
CA LEU A 21 3.59 43.94 -3.51
C LEU A 21 2.68 42.69 -3.58
N LYS A 22 3.15 41.56 -3.06
CA LYS A 22 2.35 40.34 -2.99
C LYS A 22 1.11 40.49 -2.12
N ALA A 23 1.23 41.17 -0.97
CA ALA A 23 0.11 41.44 -0.08
C ALA A 23 -0.97 42.33 -0.71
N LYS A 24 -0.60 43.22 -1.65
CA LYS A 24 -1.57 44.02 -2.43
C LYS A 24 -2.38 43.16 -3.41
N GLY A 25 -1.76 42.12 -3.96
CA GLY A 25 -2.37 41.25 -4.97
C GLY A 25 -3.03 39.99 -4.42
N SER A 26 -2.77 39.61 -3.18
CA SER A 26 -3.30 38.39 -2.56
C SER A 26 -3.83 38.66 -1.15
N PRO A 27 -5.17 38.60 -0.97
CA PRO A 27 -5.80 38.69 0.36
C PRO A 27 -5.29 37.62 1.34
N GLN A 28 -5.05 36.40 0.87
CA GLN A 28 -4.54 35.30 1.68
C GLN A 28 -3.13 35.60 2.20
N PHE A 29 -2.24 36.08 1.33
CA PHE A 29 -0.89 36.48 1.72
C PHE A 29 -0.91 37.63 2.71
N ARG A 30 -1.76 38.63 2.49
CA ARG A 30 -1.95 39.74 3.40
C ARG A 30 -2.39 39.31 4.79
N ALA A 31 -3.45 38.48 4.85
CA ALA A 31 -3.96 37.94 6.12
C ALA A 31 -2.89 37.14 6.87
N PHE A 32 -2.05 36.40 6.17
CA PHE A 32 -0.94 35.66 6.79
C PHE A 32 0.17 36.57 7.27
N LEU A 33 0.52 37.57 6.50
CA LEU A 33 1.53 38.58 6.88
C LEU A 33 1.12 39.39 8.13
N GLU A 34 -0.17 39.62 8.32
CA GLU A 34 -0.74 40.38 9.45
C GLU A 34 -0.76 39.60 10.77
N GLN A 35 -0.50 38.27 10.75
CA GLN A 35 -0.60 37.43 11.94
C GLN A 35 0.46 37.68 13.01
N LYS A 36 1.64 38.16 12.62
CA LYS A 36 2.78 38.28 13.54
C LYS A 36 3.41 39.66 13.56
N ALA A 37 3.97 39.98 14.72
CA ALA A 37 4.86 41.13 14.92
C ALA A 37 6.18 40.59 15.48
N CYS A 38 7.30 40.80 14.76
CA CYS A 38 8.62 40.27 15.13
C CYS A 38 9.75 40.94 14.35
N VAL A 39 10.97 40.73 14.80
CA VAL A 39 12.19 41.14 14.09
C VAL A 39 12.92 39.94 13.54
N VAL A 40 13.02 39.84 12.21
CA VAL A 40 13.79 38.81 11.51
C VAL A 40 15.10 39.40 11.00
N GLN A 41 16.21 38.74 11.32
CA GLN A 41 17.54 39.10 10.85
C GLN A 41 18.07 38.09 9.85
N ILE A 42 18.51 38.50 8.69
CA ILE A 42 19.24 37.70 7.71
C ILE A 42 20.68 38.21 7.67
N ARG A 43 21.67 37.26 7.83
CA ARG A 43 23.07 37.62 7.88
C ARG A 43 23.99 36.53 7.36
N LEU A 44 25.22 36.93 6.99
CA LEU A 44 26.33 35.99 6.88
C LEU A 44 26.93 35.68 8.26
N ALA A 45 27.57 34.51 8.39
CA ALA A 45 28.21 34.09 9.64
C ALA A 45 29.28 35.07 10.14
N ASP A 46 30.01 35.71 9.21
CA ASP A 46 31.04 36.70 9.49
C ASP A 46 30.48 38.12 9.76
N GLY A 47 29.15 38.30 9.63
CA GLY A 47 28.48 39.59 9.81
C GLY A 47 28.72 40.64 8.74
N SER A 48 29.51 40.36 7.71
CA SER A 48 29.89 41.34 6.64
C SER A 48 28.69 41.81 5.82
N ILE A 49 27.67 40.97 5.69
CA ILE A 49 26.39 41.33 5.07
C ILE A 49 25.29 40.96 6.07
N ALA A 50 24.52 41.94 6.49
CA ALA A 50 23.39 41.76 7.37
C ALA A 50 22.28 42.77 7.07
N ARG A 51 21.03 42.31 7.26
CA ARG A 51 19.84 43.15 7.19
C ARG A 51 18.77 42.60 8.11
N HIS A 52 18.02 43.47 8.79
CA HIS A 52 16.89 43.06 9.59
C HIS A 52 15.58 43.70 9.13
N TYR A 53 14.50 43.01 9.44
CA TYR A 53 13.14 43.35 9.06
C TYR A 53 12.26 43.33 10.31
N ALA A 54 11.69 44.47 10.67
CA ALA A 54 10.69 44.54 11.70
C ALA A 54 9.30 44.42 11.05
N PHE A 55 8.60 43.36 11.37
CA PHE A 55 7.22 43.12 10.99
C PHE A 55 6.28 43.61 12.10
N ASP A 56 5.26 44.35 11.73
CA ASP A 56 4.22 44.83 12.64
C ASP A 56 2.87 44.77 11.93
N ARG A 57 2.16 43.64 12.07
CA ARG A 57 0.81 43.41 11.56
C ARG A 57 0.62 43.90 10.12
N GLY A 58 1.47 43.40 9.20
CA GLY A 58 1.44 43.75 7.79
C GLY A 58 2.35 44.89 7.36
N ARG A 59 2.84 45.72 8.31
CA ARG A 59 3.87 46.73 8.02
C ARG A 59 5.25 46.13 8.14
N ILE A 60 6.14 46.44 7.20
CA ILE A 60 7.52 45.93 7.20
C ILE A 60 8.49 47.12 7.14
N VAL A 61 9.37 47.20 8.13
CA VAL A 61 10.47 48.16 8.15
C VAL A 61 11.79 47.42 7.99
N SER A 62 12.58 47.79 7.01
CA SER A 62 13.86 47.12 6.71
C SER A 62 15.03 48.05 6.94
N ARG A 63 16.06 47.61 7.68
CA ARG A 63 17.31 48.34 7.92
C ARG A 63 18.54 47.49 7.66
N LYS A 64 19.60 48.12 7.18
CA LYS A 64 20.92 47.49 6.97
C LYS A 64 21.61 47.28 8.32
N GLY A 65 22.35 46.17 8.46
CA GLY A 65 23.17 45.86 9.63
C GLY A 65 22.49 44.89 10.59
N LEU A 66 23.17 44.67 11.70
CA LEU A 66 22.74 43.79 12.76
C LEU A 66 21.69 44.48 13.65
N HIS A 67 20.72 43.70 14.14
CA HIS A 67 19.80 44.12 15.19
C HIS A 67 20.30 43.59 16.54
N PRO A 68 20.23 44.39 17.64
CA PRO A 68 20.76 43.95 18.92
C PRO A 68 20.01 42.74 19.53
N SER A 69 18.73 42.60 19.24
CA SER A 69 17.87 41.56 19.79
C SER A 69 16.85 41.17 18.72
N PRO A 70 17.21 40.34 17.70
CA PRO A 70 16.26 39.79 16.74
C PRO A 70 15.52 38.59 17.33
N ASP A 71 14.23 38.46 17.02
CA ASP A 71 13.41 37.29 17.41
C ASP A 71 13.77 36.05 16.59
N VAL A 72 14.16 36.25 15.31
CA VAL A 72 14.58 35.19 14.39
C VAL A 72 15.86 35.60 13.68
N VAL A 73 16.83 34.70 13.59
CA VAL A 73 18.05 34.85 12.79
C VAL A 73 18.16 33.75 11.75
N MET A 74 18.25 34.15 10.48
CA MET A 74 18.66 33.27 9.40
C MET A 74 20.11 33.59 9.03
N GLN A 75 21.01 32.65 9.33
CA GLN A 75 22.46 32.87 9.14
C GLN A 75 22.99 31.91 8.06
N PHE A 76 23.67 32.47 7.06
CA PHE A 76 24.32 31.69 6.00
C PHE A 76 25.83 31.60 6.25
N LYS A 77 26.41 30.45 5.89
CA LYS A 77 27.84 30.21 6.03
C LYS A 77 28.68 31.25 5.24
N ASP A 78 28.28 31.52 4.00
CA ASP A 78 29.01 32.38 3.06
C ASP A 78 28.05 32.99 2.01
N VAL A 79 28.61 33.93 1.19
CA VAL A 79 27.86 34.62 0.13
C VAL A 79 27.31 33.65 -0.92
N ASP A 80 28.06 32.60 -1.29
CA ASP A 80 27.66 31.65 -2.32
C ASP A 80 26.42 30.90 -1.87
N THR A 81 26.44 30.39 -0.65
CA THR A 81 25.29 29.74 -0.01
C THR A 81 24.07 30.68 0.07
N ALA A 82 24.30 31.90 0.53
CA ALA A 82 23.19 32.87 0.68
C ALA A 82 22.56 33.21 -0.67
N VAL A 83 23.33 33.42 -1.71
CA VAL A 83 22.84 33.75 -3.06
C VAL A 83 22.09 32.52 -3.65
N ALA A 84 22.64 31.32 -3.50
CA ALA A 84 22.01 30.10 -4.01
C ALA A 84 20.63 29.84 -3.38
N LEU A 85 20.49 30.12 -2.08
CA LEU A 85 19.27 29.80 -1.33
C LEU A 85 18.25 30.96 -1.23
N THR A 86 18.64 32.20 -1.63
CA THR A 86 17.71 33.34 -1.57
C THR A 86 17.32 33.89 -2.92
N THR A 87 17.92 33.41 -4.00
CA THR A 87 17.58 33.87 -5.37
C THR A 87 16.40 33.06 -5.94
N PRO A 88 15.32 33.73 -6.32
CA PRO A 88 14.17 33.04 -6.95
C PRO A 88 14.53 32.39 -8.32
N PRO A 89 13.93 31.19 -8.66
CA PRO A 89 12.99 30.46 -7.82
C PRO A 89 13.71 29.76 -6.65
N ILE A 90 13.15 29.89 -5.43
CA ILE A 90 13.73 29.26 -4.24
C ILE A 90 13.43 27.77 -4.25
N ASN A 91 14.47 26.96 -4.10
CA ASN A 91 14.32 25.51 -3.87
C ASN A 91 14.34 25.23 -2.36
N TYR A 92 13.16 24.94 -1.79
CA TYR A 92 13.02 24.72 -0.34
C TYR A 92 13.68 23.44 0.13
N ALA A 93 13.76 22.42 -0.72
CA ALA A 93 14.49 21.19 -0.41
C ALA A 93 15.97 21.50 -0.18
N GLU A 94 16.57 22.33 -1.04
CA GLU A 94 17.98 22.73 -0.90
C GLU A 94 18.22 23.60 0.35
N VAL A 95 17.25 24.43 0.75
CA VAL A 95 17.33 25.18 2.02
C VAL A 95 17.41 24.22 3.21
N ILE A 96 16.56 23.20 3.26
CA ILE A 96 16.57 22.19 4.34
C ILE A 96 17.86 21.34 4.31
N HIS A 97 18.31 20.94 3.12
CA HIS A 97 19.59 20.23 2.99
C HIS A 97 20.78 21.08 3.42
N ALA A 98 20.75 22.37 3.13
CA ALA A 98 21.78 23.29 3.61
C ALA A 98 21.75 23.44 5.14
N GLY A 99 20.58 23.40 5.76
CA GLY A 99 20.43 23.33 7.21
C GLY A 99 21.04 22.06 7.80
N LYS A 100 20.71 20.89 7.27
CA LYS A 100 21.28 19.60 7.67
C LYS A 100 22.82 19.54 7.57
N ASN A 101 23.39 20.31 6.63
CA ASN A 101 24.84 20.39 6.39
C ASN A 101 25.49 21.62 7.03
N PHE A 102 24.82 22.30 7.96
CA PHE A 102 25.30 23.48 8.66
C PHE A 102 25.73 24.64 7.76
N ARG A 103 25.20 24.70 6.53
CA ARG A 103 25.43 25.85 5.61
C ARG A 103 24.46 26.99 5.86
N VAL A 104 23.32 26.72 6.47
CA VAL A 104 22.36 27.71 6.96
C VAL A 104 21.91 27.34 8.37
N ALA A 105 21.74 28.31 9.23
CA ALA A 105 21.21 28.14 10.59
C ALA A 105 20.00 29.07 10.76
N LEU A 106 18.93 28.50 11.33
CA LEU A 106 17.75 29.22 11.78
C LEU A 106 17.75 29.23 13.31
N MET A 107 17.72 30.37 13.91
CA MET A 107 17.84 30.56 15.37
C MET A 107 16.74 31.50 15.84
N GLY A 108 16.19 31.28 17.03
CA GLY A 108 15.17 32.12 17.65
C GLY A 108 13.90 31.37 17.99
N ASP A 109 12.80 32.06 18.10
CA ASP A 109 11.50 31.52 18.40
C ASP A 109 11.01 30.60 17.26
N GLU A 110 10.65 29.35 17.59
CA GLU A 110 10.29 28.32 16.61
C GLU A 110 9.02 28.66 15.85
N ASP A 111 8.02 29.27 16.49
CA ASP A 111 6.78 29.67 15.84
C ASP A 111 7.00 30.84 14.85
N LEU A 112 7.91 31.73 15.18
CA LEU A 112 8.28 32.83 14.28
C LEU A 112 9.17 32.38 13.14
N ILE A 113 10.06 31.40 13.36
CA ILE A 113 10.84 30.74 12.32
C ILE A 113 9.88 30.04 11.32
N ALA A 114 8.93 29.26 11.84
CA ALA A 114 7.94 28.57 11.03
C ALA A 114 7.09 29.57 10.21
N TRP A 115 6.60 30.62 10.85
CA TRP A 115 5.86 31.66 10.18
C TRP A 115 6.68 32.34 9.06
N PHE A 116 7.92 32.71 9.34
CA PHE A 116 8.76 33.39 8.34
C PHE A 116 9.10 32.50 7.16
N THR A 117 9.36 31.20 7.40
CA THR A 117 9.61 30.22 6.36
C THR A 117 8.36 30.03 5.47
N GLN A 118 7.19 29.93 6.08
CA GLN A 118 5.93 29.87 5.34
C GLN A 118 5.66 31.17 4.56
N LEU A 119 5.94 32.32 5.13
CA LEU A 119 5.77 33.63 4.45
C LEU A 119 6.59 33.67 3.15
N ALA A 120 7.81 33.14 3.18
CA ALA A 120 8.65 33.02 1.99
C ALA A 120 8.09 32.05 0.96
N SER A 121 7.62 30.87 1.38
CA SER A 121 7.03 29.85 0.46
C SER A 121 5.74 30.34 -0.19
N ARG A 122 4.93 31.12 0.52
CA ARG A 122 3.67 31.69 0.02
C ARG A 122 3.85 32.70 -1.10
N LEU A 123 5.04 33.30 -1.27
CA LEU A 123 5.33 34.09 -2.45
C LEU A 123 5.11 33.33 -3.75
N ASP A 124 5.38 32.04 -3.72
CA ASP A 124 5.33 31.15 -4.87
C ASP A 124 4.00 30.38 -5.02
N SER A 125 3.01 30.64 -4.19
CA SER A 125 1.74 29.91 -4.25
C SER A 125 0.51 30.79 -4.05
N ASP A 126 0.49 31.70 -3.08
CA ASP A 126 -0.71 32.46 -2.74
C ASP A 126 -1.19 33.37 -3.89
N GLY A 127 -2.50 33.29 -4.17
CA GLY A 127 -3.13 34.06 -5.24
C GLY A 127 -2.87 33.53 -6.66
N TRP A 128 -2.19 32.41 -6.81
CA TRP A 128 -2.08 31.75 -8.10
C TRP A 128 -3.33 30.93 -8.40
N LYS A 129 -3.83 31.05 -9.63
CA LYS A 129 -4.95 30.23 -10.09
C LYS A 129 -4.45 28.81 -10.27
N MET A 130 -5.00 27.87 -9.49
CA MET A 130 -4.82 26.45 -9.66
C MET A 130 -5.92 25.90 -10.55
N GLY A 131 -5.60 24.86 -11.28
CA GLY A 131 -6.54 24.26 -12.23
C GLY A 131 -6.70 25.10 -13.51
N GLU A 132 -7.51 24.58 -14.41
CA GLU A 132 -7.71 25.14 -15.74
C GLU A 132 -9.19 25.45 -15.98
N PRO A 133 -9.57 26.70 -16.30
CA PRO A 133 -10.94 27.05 -16.64
C PRO A 133 -11.37 26.34 -17.92
N MET A 134 -12.59 25.77 -17.92
CA MET A 134 -13.17 25.05 -19.04
C MET A 134 -14.29 25.88 -19.71
N PRO A 135 -14.58 25.63 -21.01
CA PRO A 135 -15.63 26.38 -21.74
C PRO A 135 -17.04 26.26 -21.16
N ASP A 136 -17.32 25.17 -20.42
CA ASP A 136 -18.62 24.94 -19.77
C ASP A 136 -18.79 25.66 -18.42
N GLY A 137 -17.79 26.49 -18.06
CA GLY A 137 -17.75 27.23 -16.79
C GLY A 137 -17.24 26.41 -15.60
N SER A 138 -16.87 25.14 -15.79
CA SER A 138 -16.20 24.34 -14.76
C SER A 138 -14.70 24.68 -14.68
N THR A 139 -14.05 24.32 -13.58
CA THR A 139 -12.60 24.31 -13.46
C THR A 139 -12.11 22.89 -13.42
N ARG A 140 -11.12 22.57 -14.26
CA ARG A 140 -10.47 21.25 -14.29
C ARG A 140 -9.26 21.25 -13.36
N TYR A 141 -9.31 20.35 -12.42
CA TYR A 141 -8.22 20.04 -11.50
C TYR A 141 -7.62 18.66 -11.80
N THR A 142 -6.54 18.31 -11.11
CA THR A 142 -6.00 16.96 -11.07
C THR A 142 -6.04 16.40 -9.65
N GLN A 143 -6.14 15.08 -9.56
CA GLN A 143 -6.03 14.33 -8.32
C GLN A 143 -5.30 13.02 -8.56
N MET A 144 -4.80 12.44 -7.49
CA MET A 144 -4.28 11.09 -7.44
C MET A 144 -5.18 10.24 -6.56
N THR A 145 -5.51 9.05 -7.02
CA THR A 145 -6.37 8.11 -6.30
C THR A 145 -5.65 6.78 -6.10
N ASN A 146 -6.27 5.88 -5.33
CA ASN A 146 -5.78 4.52 -5.14
C ASN A 146 -5.84 3.65 -6.42
N GLY A 147 -6.29 4.19 -7.53
CA GLY A 147 -6.35 3.50 -8.82
C GLY A 147 -5.84 4.33 -9.99
N GLY A 148 -5.09 5.40 -9.72
CA GLY A 148 -4.44 6.22 -10.74
C GLY A 148 -4.78 7.72 -10.69
N PRO A 149 -4.07 8.53 -11.48
CA PRO A 149 -4.28 9.97 -11.60
C PRO A 149 -5.48 10.27 -12.50
N LEU A 150 -6.25 11.29 -12.15
CA LEU A 150 -7.43 11.69 -12.90
C LEU A 150 -7.66 13.19 -12.92
N HIS A 151 -8.46 13.64 -13.87
CA HIS A 151 -9.03 14.98 -13.89
C HIS A 151 -10.33 15.05 -13.09
N VAL A 152 -10.49 16.16 -12.37
CA VAL A 152 -11.68 16.48 -11.59
C VAL A 152 -12.24 17.80 -12.08
N TYR A 153 -13.49 17.81 -12.47
CA TYR A 153 -14.20 19.00 -12.94
C TYR A 153 -15.13 19.49 -11.85
N VAL A 154 -14.94 20.75 -11.48
CA VAL A 154 -15.69 21.42 -10.40
C VAL A 154 -16.46 22.59 -10.96
N LYS A 155 -17.73 22.68 -10.64
CA LYS A 155 -18.61 23.80 -10.96
C LYS A 155 -19.42 24.16 -9.73
N ASP A 156 -19.52 25.44 -9.43
CA ASP A 156 -20.23 25.96 -8.25
C ASP A 156 -19.86 25.25 -6.93
N GLY A 157 -18.59 25.00 -6.75
CA GLY A 157 -18.04 24.35 -5.55
C GLY A 157 -18.31 22.83 -5.42
N ARG A 158 -18.88 22.20 -6.47
CA ARG A 158 -19.18 20.74 -6.48
C ARG A 158 -18.44 20.02 -7.59
N ILE A 159 -17.98 18.81 -7.31
CA ILE A 159 -17.43 17.91 -8.32
C ILE A 159 -18.56 17.44 -9.23
N VAL A 160 -18.50 17.83 -10.49
CA VAL A 160 -19.52 17.47 -11.51
C VAL A 160 -19.07 16.27 -12.34
N ARG A 161 -17.77 16.06 -12.53
CA ARG A 161 -17.23 14.96 -13.33
C ARG A 161 -15.80 14.61 -12.91
N THR A 162 -15.49 13.33 -13.05
CA THR A 162 -14.12 12.77 -13.05
C THR A 162 -13.81 12.20 -14.42
N ALA A 163 -12.57 12.25 -14.87
CA ALA A 163 -12.16 11.73 -16.17
C ALA A 163 -10.68 11.30 -16.16
N ILE A 164 -10.31 10.43 -17.08
CA ILE A 164 -8.93 10.06 -17.33
C ILE A 164 -8.13 11.27 -17.85
N ILE A 165 -6.81 11.28 -17.60
CA ILE A 165 -5.92 12.28 -18.16
C ILE A 165 -5.48 11.82 -19.56
N GLU A 166 -5.93 12.50 -20.58
CA GLU A 166 -5.43 12.35 -21.94
C GLU A 166 -4.25 13.28 -22.16
N PHE A 167 -3.15 12.74 -22.71
CA PHE A 167 -1.94 13.52 -22.90
C PHE A 167 -2.07 14.46 -24.10
N THR A 168 -1.56 15.67 -23.92
CA THR A 168 -1.55 16.70 -24.94
C THR A 168 -0.33 16.53 -25.87
N LYS A 169 -0.28 17.32 -26.92
CA LYS A 169 0.89 17.36 -27.82
C LYS A 169 2.18 17.83 -27.14
N ASP A 170 2.07 18.53 -26.02
CA ASP A 170 3.20 19.04 -25.25
C ASP A 170 3.73 18.02 -24.24
N ASP A 171 3.06 16.86 -24.08
CA ASP A 171 3.52 15.76 -23.26
C ASP A 171 4.45 14.85 -24.06
N PRO A 172 5.38 14.13 -23.40
CA PRO A 172 6.31 13.25 -24.08
C PRO A 172 5.63 12.20 -24.95
N GLU A 173 6.33 11.78 -26.01
CA GLU A 173 5.90 10.65 -26.81
C GLU A 173 5.90 9.37 -26.00
N THR A 174 5.02 8.45 -26.39
CA THR A 174 4.86 7.14 -25.76
C THR A 174 5.93 6.18 -26.27
N TRP A 175 6.40 5.31 -25.43
CA TRP A 175 7.32 4.26 -25.82
C TRP A 175 6.69 3.27 -26.81
N THR A 176 7.55 2.62 -27.58
CA THR A 176 7.17 1.60 -28.55
C THR A 176 8.04 0.36 -28.35
N MET A 177 7.45 -0.82 -28.56
CA MET A 177 8.12 -2.12 -28.61
C MET A 177 7.85 -2.79 -29.96
N GLU A 178 8.83 -3.53 -30.45
CA GLU A 178 8.69 -4.41 -31.59
C GLU A 178 8.87 -5.86 -31.17
N ALA A 179 7.91 -6.69 -31.47
CA ALA A 179 7.94 -8.12 -31.16
C ALA A 179 7.34 -8.91 -32.32
N ARG A 180 8.07 -9.93 -32.81
CA ARG A 180 7.61 -10.85 -33.85
C ARG A 180 7.04 -10.14 -35.09
N GLY A 181 7.73 -9.06 -35.52
CA GLY A 181 7.34 -8.28 -36.70
C GLY A 181 6.14 -7.34 -36.51
N LYS A 182 5.63 -7.21 -35.29
CA LYS A 182 4.58 -6.26 -34.94
C LYS A 182 5.09 -5.16 -34.02
N ARG A 183 4.45 -3.99 -34.12
CA ARG A 183 4.78 -2.80 -33.33
C ARG A 183 3.64 -2.53 -32.34
N PHE A 184 4.00 -2.33 -31.07
CA PHE A 184 3.09 -2.07 -29.97
C PHE A 184 3.41 -0.75 -29.29
N THR A 185 2.40 0.09 -29.13
CA THR A 185 2.51 1.41 -28.50
C THR A 185 1.29 1.61 -27.63
N PRO A 186 1.43 1.87 -26.34
CA PRO A 186 0.28 2.14 -25.47
C PRO A 186 -0.37 3.48 -25.83
N ARG A 187 -1.63 3.60 -25.48
CA ARG A 187 -2.41 4.83 -25.74
C ARG A 187 -1.86 6.00 -24.93
N ARG A 188 -1.91 7.20 -25.49
CA ARG A 188 -1.42 8.46 -24.88
C ARG A 188 -2.38 8.97 -23.81
N LYS A 189 -2.52 8.23 -22.72
CA LYS A 189 -3.36 8.59 -21.57
C LYS A 189 -2.90 7.90 -20.31
N ALA A 190 -3.21 8.47 -19.14
CA ALA A 190 -3.13 7.77 -17.88
C ALA A 190 -4.35 6.86 -17.72
N TYR A 191 -4.13 5.59 -17.43
CA TYR A 191 -5.22 4.68 -17.10
C TYR A 191 -5.62 4.84 -15.64
N VAL A 192 -6.91 4.62 -15.37
CA VAL A 192 -7.48 4.76 -14.04
C VAL A 192 -8.41 3.58 -13.77
N ALA A 193 -8.30 2.98 -12.61
CA ALA A 193 -9.19 1.91 -12.20
C ALA A 193 -10.64 2.41 -12.12
N PRO A 194 -11.64 1.58 -12.47
CA PRO A 194 -13.05 1.98 -12.49
C PRO A 194 -13.55 2.56 -11.17
N HIS A 195 -13.15 1.98 -10.02
CA HIS A 195 -13.53 2.50 -8.72
C HIS A 195 -13.03 3.93 -8.46
N SER A 196 -11.90 4.32 -9.04
CA SER A 196 -11.38 5.68 -8.91
C SER A 196 -12.18 6.69 -9.76
N LEU A 197 -12.66 6.28 -10.93
CA LEU A 197 -13.60 7.11 -11.70
C LEU A 197 -14.94 7.26 -10.99
N ALA A 198 -15.36 6.27 -10.21
CA ALA A 198 -16.59 6.32 -9.42
C ALA A 198 -16.47 7.14 -8.12
N MET A 199 -15.27 7.57 -7.72
CA MET A 199 -15.05 8.25 -6.43
C MET A 199 -15.88 9.52 -6.21
N LYS A 200 -16.34 10.17 -7.28
CA LYS A 200 -17.26 11.30 -7.14
C LYS A 200 -18.48 10.95 -6.28
N SER A 201 -19.06 9.76 -6.45
CA SER A 201 -20.24 9.36 -5.68
C SER A 201 -19.94 9.23 -4.19
N ILE A 202 -18.80 8.64 -3.82
CA ILE A 202 -18.46 8.44 -2.41
C ILE A 202 -18.02 9.72 -1.68
N VAL A 203 -17.58 10.76 -2.41
CA VAL A 203 -17.34 12.08 -1.81
C VAL A 203 -18.60 12.64 -1.17
N TYR A 204 -19.75 12.44 -1.81
CA TYR A 204 -21.06 12.92 -1.37
C TYR A 204 -21.93 11.81 -0.75
N SER A 205 -21.30 10.74 -0.28
CA SER A 205 -21.99 9.62 0.39
C SER A 205 -22.73 10.09 1.64
N GLU A 206 -23.85 9.48 1.93
CA GLU A 206 -24.60 9.67 3.18
C GLU A 206 -23.83 9.14 4.40
N ASP A 207 -22.91 8.20 4.18
CA ASP A 207 -22.03 7.66 5.21
C ASP A 207 -20.89 8.61 5.62
N ARG A 208 -20.78 9.82 5.04
CA ARG A 208 -19.73 10.77 5.40
C ARG A 208 -19.81 11.19 6.85
N LEU A 209 -18.68 11.11 7.53
CA LEU A 209 -18.48 11.72 8.83
C LEU A 209 -18.27 13.24 8.63
N LEU A 210 -19.19 14.04 9.12
CA LEU A 210 -19.20 15.49 8.88
C LEU A 210 -18.85 16.32 10.10
N TYR A 211 -18.99 15.75 11.29
CA TYR A 211 -18.83 16.44 12.56
C TYR A 211 -18.08 15.57 13.56
N PRO A 212 -17.29 16.17 14.50
CA PRO A 212 -16.79 15.41 15.65
C PRO A 212 -17.94 14.87 16.50
N MET A 213 -17.78 13.64 16.97
CA MET A 213 -18.81 12.96 17.73
C MET A 213 -18.21 12.23 18.94
N LYS A 214 -18.99 12.15 20.00
CA LYS A 214 -18.67 11.41 21.22
C LYS A 214 -19.77 10.37 21.47
N ARG A 215 -19.40 9.19 21.91
CA ARG A 215 -20.34 8.16 22.35
C ARG A 215 -21.11 8.67 23.58
N VAL A 216 -22.45 8.56 23.57
CA VAL A 216 -23.34 9.19 24.56
C VAL A 216 -23.12 8.73 26.01
N ASP A 217 -22.62 7.54 26.20
CA ASP A 217 -22.33 6.94 27.51
C ASP A 217 -20.82 6.83 27.82
N PHE A 218 -20.00 7.59 27.12
CA PHE A 218 -18.57 7.71 27.39
C PHE A 218 -18.29 9.01 28.14
N ASP A 219 -17.80 8.89 29.37
CA ASP A 219 -17.27 10.01 30.14
C ASP A 219 -15.76 9.81 30.33
N PRO A 220 -14.91 10.70 29.76
CA PRO A 220 -13.46 10.59 29.91
C PRO A 220 -12.96 10.76 31.34
N ASP A 221 -13.71 11.46 32.18
CA ASP A 221 -13.40 11.71 33.61
C ASP A 221 -14.18 10.80 34.53
N GLY A 222 -15.10 9.95 34.03
CA GLY A 222 -16.00 9.11 34.78
C GLY A 222 -16.12 7.67 34.23
N GLU A 223 -17.36 7.23 34.05
CA GLU A 223 -17.63 5.88 33.52
C GLU A 223 -17.42 5.82 32.01
N ARG A 224 -16.59 4.89 31.57
CA ARG A 224 -16.20 4.76 30.17
C ARG A 224 -17.05 3.77 29.37
N ASN A 225 -17.74 2.87 30.04
CA ASN A 225 -18.70 1.90 29.50
C ASN A 225 -18.21 1.17 28.21
N PRO A 226 -17.02 0.53 28.20
CA PRO A 226 -16.48 -0.09 27.00
C PRO A 226 -17.37 -1.23 26.48
N GLN A 227 -18.11 -1.91 27.33
CA GLN A 227 -19.06 -2.99 26.98
C GLN A 227 -20.18 -2.54 26.05
N ASN A 228 -20.48 -1.24 26.00
CA ASN A 228 -21.54 -0.66 25.18
C ASN A 228 -21.03 -0.21 23.81
N ARG A 229 -19.71 -0.30 23.54
CA ARG A 229 -19.17 -0.01 22.21
C ARG A 229 -19.78 -0.94 21.15
N GLY A 230 -20.14 -0.38 20.03
CA GLY A 230 -20.82 -1.09 18.94
C GLY A 230 -22.35 -1.06 19.01
N THR A 231 -22.94 -0.67 20.16
CA THR A 231 -24.39 -0.61 20.37
C THR A 231 -24.88 0.77 20.78
N SER A 232 -24.05 1.58 21.45
CA SER A 232 -24.38 2.95 21.85
C SER A 232 -24.51 3.91 20.67
N GLY A 233 -25.31 4.96 20.86
CA GLY A 233 -25.41 6.11 19.97
C GLY A 233 -24.29 7.13 20.16
N TYR A 234 -24.35 8.18 19.35
CA TYR A 234 -23.37 9.27 19.34
C TYR A 234 -24.05 10.63 19.45
N GLU A 235 -23.38 11.58 20.09
CA GLU A 235 -23.74 12.99 20.11
C GLU A 235 -22.65 13.81 19.41
N ARG A 236 -23.07 14.88 18.73
CA ARG A 236 -22.15 15.84 18.10
C ARG A 236 -21.50 16.70 19.20
N ILE A 237 -20.19 16.87 19.12
CA ILE A 237 -19.40 17.75 19.96
C ILE A 237 -18.62 18.77 19.11
N SER A 238 -18.03 19.78 19.71
CA SER A 238 -17.17 20.71 19.00
C SER A 238 -15.79 20.11 18.73
N TRP A 239 -15.07 20.68 17.74
CA TRP A 239 -13.68 20.31 17.52
C TRP A 239 -12.79 20.60 18.73
N ASP A 240 -13.02 21.72 19.44
CA ASP A 240 -12.22 22.04 20.60
C ASP A 240 -12.42 21.01 21.70
N GLU A 241 -13.64 20.60 21.95
CA GLU A 241 -13.95 19.54 22.92
C GLU A 241 -13.34 18.20 22.51
N ALA A 242 -13.51 17.78 21.24
CA ALA A 242 -12.96 16.52 20.74
C ALA A 242 -11.42 16.48 20.86
N LEU A 243 -10.75 17.54 20.44
CA LEU A 243 -9.30 17.62 20.49
C LEU A 243 -8.78 17.73 21.93
N ASP A 244 -9.50 18.40 22.81
CA ASP A 244 -9.16 18.47 24.24
C ASP A 244 -9.27 17.10 24.90
N ILE A 245 -10.36 16.34 24.67
CA ILE A 245 -10.52 14.97 25.16
C ILE A 245 -9.37 14.10 24.69
N VAL A 246 -9.12 14.07 23.37
CA VAL A 246 -8.09 13.20 22.78
C VAL A 246 -6.70 13.57 23.31
N SER A 247 -6.36 14.85 23.40
CA SER A 247 -5.05 15.30 23.87
C SER A 247 -4.85 15.00 25.35
N LYS A 248 -5.87 15.23 26.19
CA LYS A 248 -5.86 14.88 27.62
C LYS A 248 -5.73 13.36 27.81
N GLU A 249 -6.45 12.56 27.04
CA GLU A 249 -6.33 11.10 27.11
C GLU A 249 -4.92 10.63 26.71
N ILE A 250 -4.33 11.17 25.66
CA ILE A 250 -2.94 10.87 25.29
C ILE A 250 -1.97 11.15 26.45
N LEU A 251 -2.10 12.31 27.09
CA LEU A 251 -1.27 12.64 28.25
C LEU A 251 -1.55 11.74 29.44
N ARG A 252 -2.82 11.50 29.77
CA ARG A 252 -3.23 10.64 30.88
C ARG A 252 -2.68 9.23 30.71
N GLN A 253 -2.84 8.62 29.54
CA GLN A 253 -2.35 7.28 29.24
C GLN A 253 -0.84 7.16 29.47
N LYS A 254 -0.08 8.15 29.04
CA LYS A 254 1.37 8.18 29.25
C LYS A 254 1.76 8.40 30.72
N GLN A 255 1.00 9.19 31.44
CA GLN A 255 1.26 9.48 32.87
C GLN A 255 0.88 8.29 33.77
N VAL A 256 -0.25 7.65 33.50
CA VAL A 256 -0.79 6.57 34.34
C VAL A 256 -0.11 5.23 34.03
N HIS A 257 0.03 4.91 32.75
CA HIS A 257 0.49 3.59 32.30
C HIS A 257 1.92 3.59 31.76
N GLY A 258 2.42 4.72 31.27
CA GLY A 258 3.78 4.86 30.74
C GLY A 258 3.88 4.64 29.24
N PRO A 259 5.13 4.45 28.74
CA PRO A 259 5.37 4.24 27.33
C PRO A 259 4.72 2.94 26.84
N GLY A 260 4.12 2.98 25.67
CA GLY A 260 3.44 1.83 25.06
C GLY A 260 1.92 1.79 25.24
N ALA A 261 1.36 2.58 26.15
CA ALA A 261 -0.08 2.57 26.47
C ALA A 261 -1.00 2.95 25.29
N ILE A 262 -0.50 3.66 24.31
CA ILE A 262 -1.24 4.14 23.14
C ILE A 262 -0.84 3.34 21.92
N ALA A 263 -1.77 2.67 21.27
CA ALA A 263 -1.56 2.04 19.97
C ALA A 263 -2.12 2.91 18.85
N LEU A 264 -1.34 3.06 17.79
CA LEU A 264 -1.77 3.69 16.54
C LEU A 264 -1.97 2.62 15.50
N ALA A 265 -3.22 2.41 15.07
CA ALA A 265 -3.61 1.35 14.17
C ALA A 265 -4.27 1.88 12.90
N HIS A 266 -3.97 1.23 11.78
CA HIS A 266 -4.65 1.46 10.52
C HIS A 266 -4.85 0.13 9.78
N PRO A 267 -5.96 -0.09 9.10
CA PRO A 267 -6.20 -1.34 8.39
C PRO A 267 -5.57 -1.39 7.01
N SER A 268 -5.46 -0.28 6.28
CA SER A 268 -5.04 -0.28 4.89
C SER A 268 -4.82 1.13 4.31
N HIS A 269 -4.66 1.18 3.01
CA HIS A 269 -4.40 2.31 2.13
C HIS A 269 -5.59 3.29 2.08
N HIS A 270 -5.76 4.07 3.13
CA HIS A 270 -6.93 4.93 3.31
C HIS A 270 -7.04 6.04 2.27
N GLN A 271 -5.96 6.76 2.01
CA GLN A 271 -5.84 7.80 0.98
C GLN A 271 -4.50 7.70 0.26
N TRP A 272 -4.34 8.42 -0.83
CA TRP A 272 -3.10 8.45 -1.61
C TRP A 272 -2.44 9.82 -1.60
N GLY A 273 -1.12 9.85 -1.68
CA GLY A 273 -0.32 11.07 -1.69
C GLY A 273 0.89 11.02 -0.76
N ASN A 274 1.79 12.00 -0.86
CA ASN A 274 3.00 12.05 -0.03
C ASN A 274 2.78 12.76 1.32
N VAL A 275 1.69 13.48 1.48
CA VAL A 275 1.35 14.16 2.73
C VAL A 275 0.31 13.36 3.52
N GLY A 276 -0.83 13.04 2.92
CA GLY A 276 -1.97 12.47 3.61
C GLY A 276 -2.04 10.94 3.63
N TYR A 277 -1.07 10.23 3.10
CA TYR A 277 -1.03 8.77 3.16
C TYR A 277 -0.66 8.29 4.58
N TYR A 278 -1.08 7.07 4.95
CA TYR A 278 -0.83 6.56 6.31
C TYR A 278 0.66 6.47 6.67
N LEU A 279 1.53 6.10 5.72
CA LEU A 279 2.98 6.11 5.94
C LEU A 279 3.56 7.53 6.06
N SER A 280 2.78 8.56 5.74
CA SER A 280 3.19 9.96 5.78
C SER A 280 2.68 10.65 7.07
N ALA A 281 1.53 11.32 6.99
CA ALA A 281 1.01 12.11 8.12
C ALA A 281 0.79 11.29 9.40
N MET A 282 0.19 10.09 9.28
CA MET A 282 -0.09 9.25 10.44
C MET A 282 1.19 8.73 11.10
N MET A 283 2.15 8.22 10.31
CA MET A 283 3.41 7.75 10.89
C MET A 283 4.21 8.90 11.51
N ARG A 284 4.20 10.08 10.88
CA ARG A 284 4.80 11.29 11.46
C ARG A 284 4.15 11.66 12.79
N PHE A 285 2.82 11.56 12.89
CA PHE A 285 2.09 11.74 14.15
C PHE A 285 2.52 10.72 15.21
N GLY A 286 2.56 9.44 14.85
CA GLY A 286 3.01 8.39 15.77
C GLY A 286 4.45 8.58 16.26
N ASN A 287 5.35 9.01 15.37
CA ASN A 287 6.74 9.34 15.74
C ASN A 287 6.81 10.56 16.67
N THR A 288 5.97 11.57 16.42
CA THR A 288 5.92 12.81 17.24
C THR A 288 5.38 12.53 18.63
N VAL A 289 4.28 11.78 18.72
CA VAL A 289 3.61 11.50 19.99
C VAL A 289 4.31 10.39 20.77
N GLY A 290 4.89 9.41 20.10
CA GLY A 290 5.44 8.20 20.71
C GLY A 290 4.35 7.19 21.08
N VAL A 291 4.18 6.15 20.25
CA VAL A 291 3.08 5.19 20.33
C VAL A 291 3.58 3.75 20.12
N THR A 292 2.83 2.78 20.59
CA THR A 292 2.95 1.39 20.15
C THR A 292 2.56 1.32 18.69
N ARG A 293 3.46 0.82 17.84
CA ARG A 293 3.16 0.61 16.42
C ARG A 293 2.34 -0.65 16.24
N VAL A 294 1.18 -0.53 15.65
CA VAL A 294 0.50 -1.68 15.09
C VAL A 294 1.10 -1.93 13.71
N MET A 295 1.94 -2.96 13.64
CA MET A 295 2.73 -3.24 12.45
C MET A 295 1.84 -3.69 11.30
N LEU A 296 2.08 -3.10 10.13
CA LEU A 296 1.58 -3.63 8.88
C LEU A 296 2.21 -4.98 8.62
N ASN A 297 1.40 -5.98 8.63
CA ASN A 297 1.75 -7.17 7.91
C ASN A 297 1.45 -6.92 6.44
N PRO A 298 2.36 -7.20 5.53
CA PRO A 298 1.99 -7.30 4.14
C PRO A 298 1.21 -8.61 3.95
N ASP A 299 -0.06 -8.57 4.30
CA ASP A 299 -1.02 -9.65 4.12
C ASP A 299 -1.32 -9.97 2.64
N SER A 300 -0.48 -9.47 1.74
CA SER A 300 -0.50 -9.77 0.32
C SER A 300 0.66 -10.67 -0.12
N TRP A 301 1.63 -10.97 0.73
CA TRP A 301 2.93 -11.49 0.29
C TRP A 301 3.54 -12.55 1.20
N GLU A 302 2.83 -13.00 2.19
CA GLU A 302 3.32 -13.84 3.28
C GLU A 302 4.20 -15.00 2.84
N GLY A 303 3.71 -15.80 1.91
CA GLY A 303 4.46 -16.95 1.41
C GLY A 303 5.77 -16.57 0.72
N TRP A 304 5.78 -15.42 0.05
CA TRP A 304 6.97 -14.92 -0.62
C TRP A 304 8.05 -14.50 0.38
N TYR A 305 7.69 -13.77 1.45
CA TYR A 305 8.63 -13.35 2.47
C TYR A 305 9.12 -14.49 3.35
N TRP A 306 8.16 -15.27 3.85
CA TRP A 306 8.47 -16.30 4.83
C TRP A 306 8.99 -17.59 4.20
N GLY A 307 8.97 -17.71 2.89
CA GLY A 307 9.35 -18.90 2.16
C GLY A 307 10.24 -18.64 0.96
N ALA A 308 9.68 -18.12 -0.12
CA ALA A 308 10.36 -18.06 -1.42
C ALA A 308 11.68 -17.29 -1.39
N MET A 309 11.74 -16.14 -0.68
CA MET A 309 12.95 -15.31 -0.67
C MET A 309 14.17 -16.03 -0.09
N HIS A 310 14.00 -17.04 0.74
CA HIS A 310 15.10 -17.84 1.27
C HIS A 310 15.87 -18.60 0.18
N HIS A 311 15.23 -18.88 -0.97
CA HIS A 311 15.85 -19.61 -2.08
C HIS A 311 16.76 -18.74 -2.96
N TYR A 312 16.46 -17.42 -3.09
CA TYR A 312 17.19 -16.53 -3.99
C TYR A 312 17.69 -15.24 -3.34
N GLY A 313 17.43 -15.05 -2.05
CA GLY A 313 17.83 -13.87 -1.32
C GLY A 313 16.79 -12.75 -1.37
N ASN A 314 17.07 -11.66 -0.65
CA ASN A 314 16.18 -10.51 -0.54
C ASN A 314 16.54 -9.37 -1.50
N SER A 315 17.29 -9.65 -2.54
CA SER A 315 17.67 -8.68 -3.57
C SER A 315 16.48 -8.03 -4.25
N MET A 316 15.37 -8.72 -4.20
CA MET A 316 14.09 -8.22 -4.70
C MET A 316 13.27 -7.83 -3.49
N ARG A 317 13.08 -6.55 -3.36
CA ARG A 317 12.22 -6.03 -2.33
C ARG A 317 10.96 -6.87 -2.24
N LEU A 318 10.65 -7.27 -1.03
CA LEU A 318 9.37 -7.91 -0.77
C LEU A 318 9.25 -9.34 -1.36
N GLY A 319 10.36 -9.97 -1.65
CA GLY A 319 10.35 -11.31 -2.22
C GLY A 319 9.71 -11.41 -3.60
N ALA A 320 9.48 -10.28 -4.27
CA ALA A 320 8.93 -10.23 -5.59
C ALA A 320 10.02 -10.07 -6.64
N ALA A 321 9.87 -10.72 -7.78
CA ALA A 321 10.75 -10.53 -8.91
C ALA A 321 10.67 -9.07 -9.40
N ALA A 322 11.83 -8.46 -9.65
CA ALA A 322 11.87 -7.17 -10.29
C ALA A 322 11.31 -7.24 -11.71
N GLY A 323 10.53 -6.23 -12.09
CA GLY A 323 9.82 -6.25 -13.36
C GLY A 323 10.59 -5.75 -14.58
N TYR A 324 11.89 -5.51 -14.48
CA TYR A 324 12.67 -4.91 -15.57
C TYR A 324 12.60 -5.69 -16.86
N GLY A 325 12.33 -4.98 -17.97
CA GLY A 325 12.41 -5.54 -19.33
C GLY A 325 11.51 -6.74 -19.59
N GLY A 326 10.74 -7.19 -18.60
CA GLY A 326 9.96 -8.42 -18.67
C GLY A 326 8.86 -8.38 -19.71
N LEU A 327 8.26 -7.23 -19.96
CA LEU A 327 7.23 -7.10 -21.00
C LEU A 327 7.80 -7.35 -22.40
N GLU A 328 8.93 -6.71 -22.71
CA GLU A 328 9.55 -6.84 -24.03
C GLU A 328 10.07 -8.26 -24.26
N ASP A 329 10.70 -8.87 -23.25
CA ASP A 329 11.18 -10.24 -23.32
C ASP A 329 10.02 -11.23 -23.48
N ALA A 330 8.92 -11.06 -22.73
CA ALA A 330 7.74 -11.91 -22.84
C ALA A 330 7.12 -11.83 -24.26
N LEU A 331 6.91 -10.62 -24.79
CA LEU A 331 6.31 -10.46 -26.12
C LEU A 331 7.21 -11.00 -27.24
N LYS A 332 8.53 -10.89 -27.09
CA LYS A 332 9.50 -11.41 -28.08
C LYS A 332 9.68 -12.91 -28.01
N GLU A 333 9.84 -13.45 -26.81
CA GLU A 333 10.44 -14.74 -26.60
C GLU A 333 9.50 -15.78 -25.99
N ALA A 334 8.50 -15.38 -25.15
CA ALA A 334 7.67 -16.34 -24.47
C ALA A 334 6.71 -17.06 -25.41
N GLU A 335 6.55 -18.35 -25.25
CA GLU A 335 5.66 -19.21 -26.05
C GLU A 335 4.38 -19.56 -25.28
N LEU A 336 4.45 -19.46 -23.95
CA LEU A 336 3.35 -19.79 -23.03
C LEU A 336 3.40 -18.86 -21.81
N ILE A 337 2.23 -18.42 -21.36
CA ILE A 337 2.05 -17.78 -20.05
C ILE A 337 1.20 -18.71 -19.20
N VAL A 338 1.72 -19.14 -18.05
CA VAL A 338 0.96 -19.88 -17.06
C VAL A 338 0.47 -18.92 -15.98
N TYR A 339 -0.82 -18.68 -15.92
CA TYR A 339 -1.48 -17.92 -14.85
C TYR A 339 -1.82 -18.87 -13.70
N TRP A 340 -0.98 -18.90 -12.67
CA TRP A 340 -1.17 -19.80 -11.53
C TRP A 340 -1.63 -19.01 -10.31
N SER A 341 -2.86 -19.24 -9.86
CA SER A 341 -3.50 -18.45 -8.80
C SER A 341 -3.40 -16.94 -9.07
N SER A 342 -3.62 -16.55 -10.32
CA SER A 342 -3.38 -15.19 -10.82
C SER A 342 -4.60 -14.70 -11.61
N ASP A 343 -5.21 -13.63 -11.13
CA ASP A 343 -6.39 -13.02 -11.76
C ASP A 343 -6.27 -11.48 -11.86
N PRO A 344 -5.30 -10.99 -12.65
CA PRO A 344 -5.04 -9.56 -12.76
C PRO A 344 -6.20 -8.75 -13.37
N GLU A 345 -7.14 -9.36 -14.09
CA GLU A 345 -8.33 -8.68 -14.61
C GLU A 345 -9.39 -8.43 -13.55
N SER A 346 -9.34 -9.12 -12.40
CA SER A 346 -10.18 -8.82 -11.24
C SER A 346 -9.54 -7.83 -10.28
N GLN A 347 -8.22 -7.70 -10.29
CA GLN A 347 -7.45 -6.95 -9.32
C GLN A 347 -7.08 -5.55 -9.84
N PHE A 348 -8.01 -4.84 -10.43
CA PHE A 348 -7.77 -3.53 -11.07
C PHE A 348 -7.22 -2.46 -10.14
N GLY A 349 -7.51 -2.53 -8.86
CA GLY A 349 -6.99 -1.61 -7.86
C GLY A 349 -5.51 -1.80 -7.55
N ALA A 350 -4.90 -2.87 -8.06
CA ALA A 350 -3.51 -3.16 -7.75
C ALA A 350 -2.60 -2.71 -8.91
N TYR A 351 -1.82 -1.72 -8.63
CA TYR A 351 -0.56 -1.37 -9.29
C TYR A 351 -0.49 -1.65 -10.80
N GLY A 352 -1.22 -0.88 -11.60
CA GLY A 352 -1.15 -0.98 -13.06
C GLY A 352 -1.91 -2.15 -13.68
N GLY A 353 -2.71 -2.88 -12.91
CA GLY A 353 -3.52 -3.99 -13.42
C GLY A 353 -4.40 -3.60 -14.60
N THR A 354 -5.06 -2.46 -14.54
CA THR A 354 -5.91 -1.91 -15.61
C THR A 354 -5.11 -1.62 -16.90
N GLU A 355 -3.87 -1.13 -16.78
CA GLU A 355 -3.03 -0.84 -17.95
C GLU A 355 -2.53 -2.10 -18.63
N ALA A 356 -2.31 -3.15 -17.87
CA ALA A 356 -1.80 -4.42 -18.37
C ALA A 356 -2.82 -5.21 -19.19
N SER A 357 -4.11 -4.89 -19.12
CA SER A 357 -5.14 -5.50 -19.98
C SER A 357 -4.80 -5.30 -21.48
N GLU A 358 -4.33 -4.12 -21.86
CA GLU A 358 -3.87 -3.84 -23.23
C GLU A 358 -2.71 -4.75 -23.63
N ARG A 359 -1.75 -4.96 -22.72
CA ARG A 359 -0.56 -5.80 -22.97
C ARG A 359 -0.91 -7.29 -23.09
N ARG A 360 -1.92 -7.76 -22.34
CA ARG A 360 -2.45 -9.13 -22.47
C ARG A 360 -3.15 -9.34 -23.81
N LEU A 361 -3.79 -8.31 -24.37
CA LEU A 361 -4.30 -8.37 -25.74
C LEU A 361 -3.17 -8.46 -26.77
N TRP A 362 -2.06 -7.75 -26.57
CA TRP A 362 -0.88 -7.86 -27.46
C TRP A 362 -0.30 -9.28 -27.47
N ALA A 363 -0.19 -9.90 -26.29
CA ALA A 363 0.26 -11.29 -26.19
C ALA A 363 -0.68 -12.25 -26.95
N LYS A 364 -2.00 -12.07 -26.78
CA LYS A 364 -3.01 -12.84 -27.52
C LYS A 364 -2.89 -12.63 -29.03
N GLU A 365 -2.66 -11.39 -29.49
CA GLU A 365 -2.45 -11.05 -30.88
C GLU A 365 -1.17 -11.68 -31.48
N LEU A 366 -0.15 -11.89 -30.63
CA LEU A 366 1.07 -12.59 -31.00
C LEU A 366 0.95 -14.11 -30.98
N GLY A 367 -0.18 -14.65 -30.56
CA GLY A 367 -0.43 -16.10 -30.44
C GLY A 367 0.32 -16.77 -29.31
N ILE A 368 0.68 -16.00 -28.23
CA ILE A 368 1.26 -16.57 -27.02
C ILE A 368 0.15 -17.35 -26.30
N GLU A 369 0.38 -18.64 -26.07
CA GLU A 369 -0.59 -19.51 -25.40
C GLU A 369 -0.81 -19.13 -23.92
N ALA A 370 -1.98 -19.44 -23.36
CA ALA A 370 -2.29 -19.25 -21.96
C ALA A 370 -2.82 -20.52 -21.30
N ILE A 371 -2.38 -20.79 -20.07
CA ILE A 371 -2.94 -21.82 -19.20
C ILE A 371 -3.26 -21.17 -17.85
N HIS A 372 -4.43 -21.51 -17.28
CA HIS A 372 -4.92 -21.00 -16.02
C HIS A 372 -5.06 -22.11 -14.99
N ILE A 373 -4.26 -22.07 -13.95
CA ILE A 373 -4.33 -22.98 -12.80
C ILE A 373 -4.98 -22.20 -11.66
N ASN A 374 -6.28 -22.41 -11.47
CA ASN A 374 -7.08 -21.63 -10.52
C ASN A 374 -8.35 -22.42 -10.15
N PRO A 375 -8.79 -22.45 -8.88
CA PRO A 375 -10.05 -23.09 -8.49
C PRO A 375 -11.30 -22.49 -9.14
N HIS A 376 -11.23 -21.24 -9.55
CA HIS A 376 -12.29 -20.45 -10.17
C HIS A 376 -11.94 -20.11 -11.62
N TYR A 377 -12.87 -20.28 -12.56
CA TYR A 377 -12.73 -19.78 -13.92
C TYR A 377 -12.82 -18.24 -13.89
N SER A 378 -11.65 -17.62 -13.78
CA SER A 378 -11.50 -16.21 -13.47
C SER A 378 -11.81 -15.28 -14.64
N PRO A 379 -12.08 -14.00 -14.38
CA PRO A 379 -12.13 -12.97 -15.42
C PRO A 379 -10.89 -12.94 -16.32
N THR A 380 -9.68 -13.18 -15.78
CA THR A 380 -8.46 -13.28 -16.59
C THR A 380 -8.51 -14.45 -17.55
N ALA A 381 -8.99 -15.62 -17.10
CA ALA A 381 -9.16 -16.77 -17.98
C ALA A 381 -10.17 -16.50 -19.10
N ALA A 382 -11.29 -15.84 -18.78
CA ALA A 382 -12.27 -15.42 -19.77
C ALA A 382 -11.73 -14.40 -20.78
N PHE A 383 -10.87 -13.46 -20.33
CA PHE A 383 -10.28 -12.42 -21.14
C PHE A 383 -9.17 -12.90 -22.08
N THR A 384 -8.21 -13.65 -21.55
CA THR A 384 -7.07 -14.12 -22.32
C THR A 384 -7.39 -15.37 -23.15
N GLY A 385 -8.36 -16.20 -22.69
CA GLY A 385 -8.61 -17.53 -23.23
C GLY A 385 -7.58 -18.53 -22.76
N GLY A 386 -7.54 -19.70 -23.40
CA GLY A 386 -6.62 -20.78 -23.06
C GLY A 386 -7.25 -21.87 -22.21
N LYS A 387 -6.43 -22.79 -21.72
CA LYS A 387 -6.87 -23.95 -20.94
C LYS A 387 -6.99 -23.60 -19.46
N TRP A 388 -8.11 -23.96 -18.85
CA TRP A 388 -8.33 -23.87 -17.42
C TRP A 388 -8.18 -25.24 -16.75
N LEU A 389 -7.41 -25.27 -15.65
CA LEU A 389 -7.21 -26.44 -14.79
C LEU A 389 -7.78 -26.09 -13.41
N PRO A 390 -8.95 -26.64 -13.05
CA PRO A 390 -9.67 -26.34 -11.80
C PRO A 390 -9.06 -27.09 -10.61
N ILE A 391 -7.95 -26.59 -10.09
CA ILE A 391 -7.25 -27.19 -8.96
C ILE A 391 -8.05 -27.04 -7.66
N ARG A 392 -7.97 -28.02 -6.77
CA ARG A 392 -8.51 -27.89 -5.41
C ARG A 392 -7.73 -26.84 -4.63
N PRO A 393 -8.41 -25.90 -3.93
CA PRO A 393 -7.74 -24.86 -3.16
C PRO A 393 -6.73 -25.41 -2.15
N GLY A 394 -5.55 -24.79 -2.09
CA GLY A 394 -4.51 -25.14 -1.12
C GLY A 394 -3.63 -26.33 -1.47
N THR A 395 -3.85 -26.99 -2.60
CA THR A 395 -3.10 -28.19 -3.01
C THR A 395 -2.09 -27.95 -4.13
N ASP A 396 -1.91 -26.72 -4.48
CA ASP A 396 -1.05 -26.24 -5.59
C ASP A 396 0.37 -26.80 -5.57
N THR A 397 0.95 -26.93 -4.36
CA THR A 397 2.30 -27.46 -4.19
C THR A 397 2.40 -28.92 -4.64
N ALA A 398 1.35 -29.74 -4.48
CA ALA A 398 1.34 -31.12 -4.95
C ALA A 398 1.42 -31.19 -6.49
N LEU A 399 0.66 -30.34 -7.19
CA LEU A 399 0.77 -30.22 -8.64
C LEU A 399 2.18 -29.79 -9.05
N ALA A 400 2.74 -28.74 -8.41
CA ALA A 400 4.07 -28.26 -8.72
C ALA A 400 5.15 -29.36 -8.56
N LEU A 401 5.09 -30.12 -7.48
CA LEU A 401 5.99 -31.26 -7.24
C LEU A 401 5.87 -32.32 -8.34
N SER A 402 4.68 -32.61 -8.80
CA SER A 402 4.48 -33.60 -9.86
C SER A 402 5.02 -33.14 -11.22
N LEU A 403 4.95 -31.84 -11.51
CA LEU A 403 5.61 -31.27 -12.70
C LEU A 403 7.12 -31.44 -12.61
N MET A 404 7.72 -31.11 -11.46
CA MET A 404 9.16 -31.26 -11.22
C MET A 404 9.58 -32.73 -11.26
N TYR A 405 8.74 -33.68 -10.77
CA TYR A 405 8.98 -35.11 -10.88
C TYR A 405 9.12 -35.53 -12.35
N VAL A 406 8.19 -35.14 -13.21
CA VAL A 406 8.22 -35.46 -14.65
C VAL A 406 9.47 -34.82 -15.31
N TRP A 407 9.81 -33.61 -14.97
CA TRP A 407 11.01 -32.94 -15.51
C TRP A 407 12.30 -33.64 -15.10
N ILE A 408 12.39 -34.13 -13.87
CA ILE A 408 13.56 -34.93 -13.43
C ILE A 408 13.61 -36.27 -14.17
N GLN A 409 12.47 -36.95 -14.25
CA GLN A 409 12.38 -38.27 -14.86
C GLN A 409 12.66 -38.24 -16.38
N GLU A 410 12.18 -37.20 -17.08
CA GLU A 410 12.27 -37.07 -18.53
C GLU A 410 13.39 -36.13 -19.00
N ASP A 411 14.21 -35.63 -18.07
CA ASP A 411 15.31 -34.69 -18.35
C ASP A 411 14.84 -33.39 -19.06
N LEU A 412 13.74 -32.80 -18.55
CA LEU A 412 13.11 -31.62 -19.12
C LEU A 412 13.39 -30.33 -18.34
N TYR A 413 14.39 -30.31 -17.48
CA TYR A 413 14.81 -29.13 -16.73
C TYR A 413 16.07 -28.49 -17.33
N ASP A 414 16.29 -27.22 -17.02
CA ASP A 414 17.46 -26.47 -17.47
C ASP A 414 18.73 -26.88 -16.68
N ARG A 415 19.55 -27.73 -17.29
CA ARG A 415 20.79 -28.24 -16.70
C ARG A 415 21.77 -27.10 -16.37
N HIS A 416 21.85 -26.07 -17.24
CA HIS A 416 22.75 -24.94 -17.01
C HIS A 416 22.43 -24.23 -15.69
N PHE A 417 21.15 -23.92 -15.44
CA PHE A 417 20.76 -23.27 -14.20
C PHE A 417 21.02 -24.19 -12.99
N VAL A 418 20.57 -25.43 -13.07
CA VAL A 418 20.67 -26.38 -11.97
C VAL A 418 22.12 -26.63 -11.57
N GLU A 419 23.01 -26.91 -12.54
CA GLU A 419 24.42 -27.26 -12.29
C GLU A 419 25.28 -26.05 -11.95
N ASN A 420 25.06 -24.90 -12.60
CA ASN A 420 25.95 -23.75 -12.49
C ASN A 420 25.39 -22.61 -11.61
N ARG A 421 24.08 -22.50 -11.49
CA ARG A 421 23.40 -21.36 -10.81
C ARG A 421 22.71 -21.76 -9.51
N SER A 422 22.72 -23.03 -9.13
CA SER A 422 22.05 -23.51 -7.93
C SER A 422 22.90 -24.39 -7.03
N THR A 423 22.37 -24.65 -5.84
CA THR A 423 22.90 -25.63 -4.86
C THR A 423 21.74 -26.38 -4.22
N GLY A 424 22.04 -27.58 -3.66
CA GLY A 424 21.05 -28.40 -2.94
C GLY A 424 20.06 -29.12 -3.84
N PHE A 425 20.30 -29.21 -5.16
CA PHE A 425 19.40 -29.87 -6.08
C PHE A 425 19.32 -31.37 -5.85
N ASP A 426 20.41 -32.05 -5.52
CA ASP A 426 20.40 -33.51 -5.31
C ASP A 426 19.54 -33.92 -4.10
N GLU A 427 19.63 -33.14 -3.00
CA GLU A 427 18.79 -33.33 -1.82
C GLU A 427 17.31 -33.08 -2.15
N TRP A 428 17.03 -32.05 -2.94
CA TRP A 428 15.69 -31.76 -3.45
C TRP A 428 15.16 -32.85 -4.38
N LYS A 429 15.98 -33.33 -5.32
CA LYS A 429 15.66 -34.40 -6.24
C LYS A 429 15.31 -35.70 -5.50
N ALA A 430 16.10 -36.06 -4.49
CA ALA A 430 15.83 -37.24 -3.66
C ALA A 430 14.44 -37.19 -3.00
N TYR A 431 14.01 -36.03 -2.53
CA TYR A 431 12.66 -35.85 -2.00
C TYR A 431 11.58 -35.96 -3.07
N VAL A 432 11.75 -35.31 -4.21
CA VAL A 432 10.76 -35.36 -5.31
C VAL A 432 10.60 -36.76 -5.87
N MET A 433 11.72 -37.51 -5.99
CA MET A 433 11.73 -38.91 -6.48
C MET A 433 11.26 -39.91 -5.44
N GLY A 434 11.04 -39.49 -4.18
CA GLY A 434 10.55 -40.35 -3.10
C GLY A 434 11.62 -41.12 -2.34
N GLU A 435 12.89 -40.81 -2.56
CA GLU A 435 14.01 -41.47 -1.87
C GLU A 435 14.08 -41.04 -0.39
N THR A 436 13.59 -39.83 -0.05
CA THR A 436 13.64 -39.30 1.30
C THR A 436 12.51 -39.77 2.20
N ASP A 437 11.29 -39.94 1.65
CA ASP A 437 10.07 -40.25 2.42
C ASP A 437 9.29 -41.48 1.92
N GLY A 438 9.80 -42.19 0.93
CA GLY A 438 9.18 -43.36 0.34
C GLY A 438 8.01 -43.03 -0.60
N VAL A 439 7.73 -41.76 -0.87
CA VAL A 439 6.59 -41.33 -1.67
C VAL A 439 7.04 -40.53 -2.89
N PRO A 440 7.16 -41.15 -4.07
CA PRO A 440 7.42 -40.45 -5.32
C PRO A 440 6.28 -39.46 -5.65
N LYS A 441 6.63 -38.23 -6.01
CA LYS A 441 5.66 -37.18 -6.26
C LYS A 441 5.13 -37.23 -7.70
N THR A 442 4.58 -38.37 -8.07
CA THR A 442 4.12 -38.65 -9.44
C THR A 442 2.87 -37.86 -9.82
N PRO A 443 2.53 -37.78 -11.11
CA PRO A 443 1.24 -37.25 -11.54
C PRO A 443 0.03 -37.98 -10.96
N GLU A 444 0.14 -39.29 -10.69
CA GLU A 444 -0.91 -40.09 -10.05
C GLU A 444 -1.07 -39.73 -8.58
N TRP A 445 0.04 -39.54 -7.84
CA TRP A 445 0.02 -39.09 -6.46
C TRP A 445 -0.67 -37.73 -6.31
N GLN A 446 -0.36 -36.76 -7.19
CA GLN A 446 -0.96 -35.43 -7.09
C GLN A 446 -2.45 -35.41 -7.46
N GLU A 447 -2.94 -36.33 -8.32
CA GLU A 447 -4.36 -36.40 -8.71
C GLU A 447 -5.27 -36.55 -7.49
N GLU A 448 -4.87 -37.39 -6.52
CA GLU A 448 -5.61 -37.59 -5.27
C GLU A 448 -5.70 -36.27 -4.45
N GLU A 449 -4.62 -35.48 -4.43
CA GLU A 449 -4.56 -34.21 -3.68
C GLU A 449 -5.30 -33.08 -4.41
N THR A 450 -4.99 -32.89 -5.68
CA THR A 450 -5.39 -31.68 -6.43
C THR A 450 -6.69 -31.83 -7.21
N GLY A 451 -7.08 -33.05 -7.53
CA GLY A 451 -8.18 -33.33 -8.45
C GLY A 451 -7.85 -33.11 -9.93
N ILE A 452 -6.61 -32.73 -10.26
CA ILE A 452 -6.15 -32.58 -11.64
C ILE A 452 -5.75 -33.99 -12.15
N PRO A 453 -6.35 -34.50 -13.23
CA PRO A 453 -6.02 -35.83 -13.75
C PRO A 453 -4.53 -35.99 -14.03
N ALA A 454 -3.96 -37.14 -13.69
CA ALA A 454 -2.53 -37.44 -13.88
C ALA A 454 -2.06 -37.20 -15.33
N ARG A 455 -2.91 -37.56 -16.31
CA ARG A 455 -2.65 -37.29 -17.73
C ARG A 455 -2.49 -35.80 -18.04
N GLU A 456 -3.28 -34.95 -17.40
CA GLU A 456 -3.24 -33.48 -17.59
C GLU A 456 -1.99 -32.88 -16.93
N ALA A 457 -1.66 -33.30 -15.72
CA ALA A 457 -0.43 -32.89 -15.05
C ALA A 457 0.81 -33.29 -15.88
N ARG A 458 0.84 -34.54 -16.42
CA ARG A 458 1.95 -35.00 -17.27
C ARG A 458 2.02 -34.24 -18.59
N ALA A 459 0.87 -33.95 -19.20
CA ALA A 459 0.81 -33.13 -20.41
C ALA A 459 1.30 -31.67 -20.17
N LEU A 460 0.90 -31.08 -19.06
CA LEU A 460 1.36 -29.77 -18.64
C LEU A 460 2.88 -29.76 -18.39
N ALA A 461 3.39 -30.74 -17.67
CA ALA A 461 4.82 -30.84 -17.38
C ALA A 461 5.66 -30.92 -18.68
N ARG A 462 5.24 -31.76 -19.63
CA ARG A 462 5.93 -31.90 -20.92
C ARG A 462 5.80 -30.65 -21.81
N LEU A 463 4.64 -30.00 -21.80
CA LEU A 463 4.42 -28.78 -22.53
C LEU A 463 5.32 -27.66 -21.98
N TRP A 464 5.31 -27.47 -20.65
CA TRP A 464 6.11 -26.45 -19.98
C TRP A 464 7.61 -26.70 -20.14
N GLY A 465 8.06 -27.95 -19.94
CA GLY A 465 9.48 -28.30 -20.07
C GLY A 465 10.07 -28.12 -21.49
N ARG A 466 9.21 -27.97 -22.51
CA ARG A 466 9.62 -27.79 -23.91
C ARG A 466 9.44 -26.36 -24.42
N LYS A 467 8.69 -25.52 -23.72
CA LYS A 467 8.39 -24.14 -24.10
C LYS A 467 9.13 -23.14 -23.22
N LYS A 468 9.26 -21.93 -23.75
CA LYS A 468 9.68 -20.77 -22.98
C LYS A 468 8.47 -20.21 -22.26
N VAL A 469 8.48 -20.22 -20.93
CA VAL A 469 7.30 -19.92 -20.11
C VAL A 469 7.53 -18.73 -19.20
N TYR A 470 6.56 -17.82 -19.24
CA TYR A 470 6.37 -16.82 -18.19
C TYR A 470 5.35 -17.34 -17.18
N LEU A 471 5.72 -17.28 -15.89
CA LEU A 471 4.86 -17.73 -14.80
C LEU A 471 4.22 -16.54 -14.10
N GLY A 472 2.93 -16.35 -14.30
CA GLY A 472 2.13 -15.34 -13.60
C GLY A 472 1.58 -15.90 -12.29
N CYS A 473 2.12 -15.44 -11.15
CA CYS A 473 1.70 -15.83 -9.82
C CYS A 473 1.13 -14.61 -9.07
N GLY A 474 -0.18 -14.52 -8.93
CA GLY A 474 -0.80 -13.34 -8.32
C GLY A 474 -0.90 -12.15 -9.28
N VAL A 475 -1.08 -10.94 -8.75
CA VAL A 475 -1.40 -9.73 -9.54
C VAL A 475 -0.22 -9.25 -10.38
N ASN A 476 0.96 -9.21 -9.81
CA ASN A 476 2.16 -8.64 -10.43
C ASN A 476 3.07 -9.69 -11.08
N GLY A 477 2.56 -10.87 -11.32
CA GLY A 477 3.32 -11.92 -11.97
C GLY A 477 4.17 -12.77 -11.04
N GLY A 478 4.68 -12.23 -9.96
CA GLY A 478 5.53 -13.00 -9.06
C GLY A 478 5.74 -12.30 -7.72
N GLY A 479 4.70 -12.06 -6.92
CA GLY A 479 4.94 -11.49 -5.61
C GLY A 479 3.75 -10.93 -4.86
N PHE A 480 2.65 -10.68 -5.51
CA PHE A 480 1.46 -10.14 -4.86
C PHE A 480 0.27 -11.06 -5.02
N GLY A 481 -0.35 -11.41 -3.90
CA GLY A 481 -1.55 -12.21 -3.90
C GLY A 481 -1.31 -13.65 -4.35
N GLY A 482 -2.32 -14.25 -4.93
CA GLY A 482 -2.32 -15.67 -5.24
C GLY A 482 -2.45 -16.53 -4.00
N ALA A 483 -2.09 -17.80 -4.11
CA ALA A 483 -2.20 -18.76 -3.03
C ALA A 483 -1.20 -18.55 -1.88
N CYS A 484 -0.39 -17.48 -1.90
CA CYS A 484 0.56 -17.18 -0.81
C CYS A 484 -0.12 -16.86 0.53
N ARG A 485 -1.43 -16.56 0.52
CA ARG A 485 -2.23 -16.21 1.71
C ARG A 485 -3.14 -17.34 2.20
N ASN A 486 -2.95 -18.54 1.75
CA ASN A 486 -3.65 -19.72 2.30
C ASN A 486 -2.76 -20.53 3.25
N ALA A 487 -3.31 -21.58 3.85
CA ALA A 487 -2.61 -22.43 4.82
C ALA A 487 -1.30 -23.07 4.28
N SER A 488 -1.17 -23.22 2.97
CA SER A 488 0.01 -23.78 2.29
C SER A 488 0.83 -22.73 1.53
N GLY A 489 0.59 -21.45 1.79
CA GLY A 489 1.16 -20.34 1.01
C GLY A 489 2.67 -20.28 1.02
N ILE A 490 3.34 -20.59 2.14
CA ILE A 490 4.80 -20.68 2.23
C ILE A 490 5.32 -21.76 1.29
N GLN A 491 4.69 -22.94 1.28
CA GLN A 491 5.07 -24.03 0.38
C GLN A 491 4.82 -23.66 -1.08
N TRP A 492 3.67 -23.07 -1.37
CA TRP A 492 3.31 -22.64 -2.72
C TRP A 492 4.33 -21.65 -3.28
N ALA A 493 4.66 -20.59 -2.56
CA ALA A 493 5.60 -19.57 -3.03
C ALA A 493 7.01 -20.15 -3.26
N ARG A 494 7.47 -21.06 -2.39
CA ARG A 494 8.72 -21.81 -2.56
C ARG A 494 8.67 -22.67 -3.82
N ALA A 495 7.58 -23.41 -4.04
CA ALA A 495 7.41 -24.23 -5.23
C ALA A 495 7.45 -23.40 -6.52
N MET A 496 6.85 -22.20 -6.54
CA MET A 496 6.87 -21.34 -7.72
C MET A 496 8.29 -20.92 -8.13
N VAL A 497 9.12 -20.52 -7.18
CA VAL A 497 10.52 -20.16 -7.50
C VAL A 497 11.36 -21.38 -7.90
N MET A 498 11.08 -22.58 -7.34
CA MET A 498 11.75 -23.81 -7.72
C MET A 498 11.38 -24.24 -9.14
N LEU A 499 10.10 -24.13 -9.54
CA LEU A 499 9.68 -24.37 -10.92
C LEU A 499 10.46 -23.49 -11.89
N MET A 500 10.58 -22.20 -11.60
CA MET A 500 11.31 -21.28 -12.46
C MET A 500 12.79 -21.56 -12.49
N ALA A 501 13.40 -21.91 -11.35
CA ALA A 501 14.80 -22.30 -11.27
C ALA A 501 15.10 -23.54 -12.14
N MET A 502 14.24 -24.57 -12.07
CA MET A 502 14.38 -25.77 -12.90
C MET A 502 14.16 -25.51 -14.39
N GLN A 503 13.53 -24.41 -14.76
CA GLN A 503 13.33 -24.02 -16.17
C GLN A 503 14.32 -22.95 -16.67
N GLY A 504 15.31 -22.58 -15.85
CA GLY A 504 16.33 -21.60 -16.22
C GLY A 504 15.85 -20.16 -16.05
N TRP A 505 15.47 -19.79 -14.81
CA TRP A 505 15.00 -18.46 -14.48
C TRP A 505 15.98 -17.37 -14.95
N GLY A 506 15.50 -16.46 -15.79
CA GLY A 506 16.29 -15.42 -16.44
C GLY A 506 16.74 -15.76 -17.86
N ARG A 507 16.58 -17.00 -18.33
CA ARG A 507 16.76 -17.36 -19.75
C ARG A 507 15.78 -16.56 -20.63
N PRO A 508 16.13 -16.22 -21.89
CA PRO A 508 15.19 -15.56 -22.80
C PRO A 508 13.83 -16.23 -22.86
N GLY A 509 12.77 -15.48 -22.54
CA GLY A 509 11.40 -15.99 -22.51
C GLY A 509 11.03 -16.82 -21.28
N VAL A 510 11.87 -16.91 -20.25
CA VAL A 510 11.62 -17.67 -19.03
C VAL A 510 11.81 -16.79 -17.80
N ASN A 511 10.69 -16.30 -17.25
CA ASN A 511 10.70 -15.45 -16.09
C ASN A 511 9.33 -15.44 -15.39
N PHE A 512 9.24 -14.74 -14.28
CA PHE A 512 7.96 -14.39 -13.67
C PHE A 512 7.30 -13.26 -14.45
N GLY A 513 5.98 -13.32 -14.60
CA GLY A 513 5.19 -12.23 -15.17
C GLY A 513 3.85 -12.68 -15.76
N ASN A 514 2.88 -11.77 -15.65
CA ASN A 514 1.58 -11.87 -16.29
C ASN A 514 1.30 -10.63 -17.17
N LEU A 515 2.39 -10.03 -17.68
CA LEU A 515 2.42 -8.80 -18.48
C LEU A 515 2.03 -7.52 -17.71
N THR A 516 1.94 -7.59 -16.39
CA THR A 516 1.71 -6.42 -15.56
C THR A 516 2.99 -5.57 -15.43
N ASN A 517 4.16 -6.20 -15.39
CA ASN A 517 5.45 -5.57 -15.15
C ASN A 517 6.30 -5.40 -16.40
N GLY A 518 7.36 -4.62 -16.30
CA GLY A 518 8.44 -4.59 -17.27
C GLY A 518 8.26 -3.59 -18.42
N THR A 519 7.45 -2.56 -18.22
CA THR A 519 7.33 -1.45 -19.19
C THR A 519 8.57 -0.54 -19.14
N PRO A 520 8.97 0.10 -20.26
CA PRO A 520 10.16 0.94 -20.32
C PRO A 520 9.88 2.37 -19.81
N VAL A 521 9.33 2.47 -18.61
CA VAL A 521 9.24 3.77 -17.92
C VAL A 521 10.57 4.15 -17.32
N ASN A 522 10.88 5.44 -17.29
CA ASN A 522 12.15 5.92 -16.77
C ASN A 522 12.20 5.74 -15.24
N LEU A 523 12.99 4.79 -14.79
CA LEU A 523 13.19 4.48 -13.37
C LEU A 523 14.22 5.40 -12.72
N GLU A 524 15.07 6.08 -13.48
CA GLU A 524 16.07 7.02 -12.96
C GLU A 524 15.49 8.38 -12.59
N PHE A 525 14.33 8.75 -13.15
CA PHE A 525 13.66 9.99 -12.74
C PHE A 525 13.24 9.89 -11.28
N TYR A 526 13.82 10.72 -10.44
CA TYR A 526 13.52 10.71 -9.02
C TYR A 526 12.25 11.50 -8.69
N PHE A 527 11.31 10.82 -8.07
CA PHE A 527 10.19 11.42 -7.37
C PHE A 527 9.92 10.61 -6.10
N PRO A 528 9.86 11.22 -4.90
CA PRO A 528 9.63 10.48 -3.66
C PRO A 528 8.23 9.89 -3.64
N GLY A 529 8.14 8.58 -3.34
CA GLY A 529 6.89 7.85 -3.25
C GLY A 529 6.45 7.57 -1.82
N TYR A 530 5.24 7.05 -1.66
CA TYR A 530 4.74 6.66 -0.35
C TYR A 530 5.57 5.53 0.28
N GLY A 531 6.13 4.66 -0.52
CA GLY A 531 7.01 3.59 -0.05
C GLY A 531 8.25 4.11 0.67
N GLU A 532 8.60 5.37 0.47
CA GLU A 532 9.67 6.08 1.17
C GLU A 532 9.16 6.82 2.43
N GLY A 533 7.89 6.64 2.80
CA GLY A 533 7.29 7.26 3.96
C GLY A 533 6.83 8.70 3.76
N GLY A 534 6.90 9.26 2.55
CA GLY A 534 6.49 10.64 2.28
C GLY A 534 7.09 11.63 3.28
N ILE A 535 6.27 12.40 3.98
CA ILE A 535 6.71 13.37 4.99
C ILE A 535 7.02 12.76 6.36
N SER A 536 6.89 11.46 6.58
CA SER A 536 7.02 10.88 7.91
C SER A 536 8.43 10.95 8.48
N GLY A 537 9.43 10.86 7.63
CA GLY A 537 10.82 10.68 8.07
C GLY A 537 11.08 9.30 8.69
N GLU A 538 10.17 8.35 8.51
CA GLU A 538 10.23 7.02 9.09
C GLU A 538 11.31 6.18 8.42
N LEU A 539 12.35 5.83 9.16
CA LEU A 539 13.47 5.03 8.66
C LEU A 539 13.09 3.57 8.36
N MET A 540 12.06 3.07 9.01
CA MET A 540 11.60 1.69 8.86
C MET A 540 10.51 1.54 7.80
N ALA A 541 10.09 2.62 7.18
CA ALA A 541 9.13 2.55 6.09
C ALA A 541 9.76 1.86 4.88
N THR A 542 9.40 0.61 4.69
CA THR A 542 9.58 -0.19 3.47
C THR A 542 10.96 -0.16 2.79
N GLY A 543 12.05 -0.12 3.55
CA GLY A 543 13.42 -0.29 3.01
C GLY A 543 13.99 0.87 2.19
N SER A 544 13.33 2.03 2.18
CA SER A 544 13.78 3.21 1.45
C SER A 544 14.45 4.27 2.34
N ALA A 545 14.86 3.88 3.54
CA ALA A 545 15.45 4.78 4.53
C ALA A 545 16.56 5.68 3.98
N THR A 546 17.39 5.12 3.09
CA THR A 546 18.50 5.86 2.48
C THR A 546 18.02 7.07 1.68
N ASN A 547 16.95 6.93 0.92
CA ASN A 547 16.40 8.02 0.11
C ASN A 547 15.70 9.07 0.95
N ASN A 548 14.90 8.65 1.90
CA ASN A 548 14.29 9.55 2.87
C ASN A 548 15.35 10.39 3.57
N TYR A 549 16.46 9.76 3.91
CA TYR A 549 17.54 10.41 4.60
C TYR A 549 18.31 11.42 3.74
N VAL A 550 18.56 11.06 2.49
CA VAL A 550 19.46 11.83 1.61
C VAL A 550 18.72 12.89 0.82
N ARG A 551 17.53 12.61 0.33
CA ARG A 551 16.85 13.48 -0.64
C ARG A 551 15.58 14.13 -0.13
N MET A 552 14.82 13.48 0.78
CA MET A 552 13.61 14.09 1.33
C MET A 552 13.93 15.29 2.24
N PRO A 553 13.29 16.44 2.01
CA PRO A 553 13.57 17.67 2.71
C PRO A 553 12.75 17.79 3.99
N HIS A 554 12.86 16.82 4.88
CA HIS A 554 12.25 16.86 6.20
C HIS A 554 13.29 16.55 7.28
N LEU A 555 13.00 16.93 8.50
CA LEU A 555 13.77 16.51 9.65
C LEU A 555 13.40 15.07 10.02
N LEU A 556 14.36 14.34 10.56
CA LEU A 556 14.13 13.00 11.06
C LEU A 556 13.14 13.03 12.21
N SER A 557 12.14 12.18 12.13
CA SER A 557 11.29 11.87 13.26
C SER A 557 11.42 10.37 13.58
N MET A 558 11.59 10.05 14.86
CA MET A 558 11.71 8.68 15.33
C MET A 558 10.70 8.44 16.44
N ASN A 559 10.02 7.31 16.37
CA ASN A 559 9.16 6.89 17.46
C ASN A 559 10.02 6.50 18.68
N PRO A 560 9.87 7.17 19.82
CA PRO A 560 10.63 6.84 21.02
C PRO A 560 10.15 5.55 21.71
N VAL A 561 8.99 5.00 21.32
CA VAL A 561 8.43 3.78 21.89
C VAL A 561 8.85 2.59 21.02
N PRO A 562 9.62 1.63 21.57
CA PRO A 562 10.12 0.49 20.79
C PRO A 562 9.08 -0.61 20.60
N GLN A 563 7.93 -0.54 21.24
CA GLN A 563 6.89 -1.56 21.23
C GLN A 563 6.20 -1.66 19.88
N ILE A 564 6.09 -2.88 19.37
CA ILE A 564 5.43 -3.22 18.11
C ILE A 564 4.47 -4.38 18.37
N VAL A 565 3.29 -4.32 17.78
CA VAL A 565 2.31 -5.41 17.76
C VAL A 565 1.90 -5.66 16.30
N PRO A 566 2.02 -6.88 15.78
CA PRO A 566 1.45 -7.21 14.48
C PRO A 566 -0.08 -7.01 14.52
N ARG A 567 -0.64 -6.40 13.48
CA ARG A 567 -2.09 -6.09 13.48
C ARG A 567 -2.99 -7.32 13.63
N GLN A 568 -2.56 -8.47 13.13
CA GLN A 568 -3.27 -9.74 13.29
C GLN A 568 -3.26 -10.26 14.72
N LYS A 569 -2.32 -9.79 15.53
CA LYS A 569 -2.16 -10.13 16.94
C LYS A 569 -2.65 -9.04 17.89
N LEU A 570 -3.24 -7.96 17.36
CA LEU A 570 -3.75 -6.85 18.18
C LEU A 570 -4.87 -7.28 19.12
N PRO A 571 -5.87 -8.10 18.70
CA PRO A 571 -6.87 -8.61 19.63
C PRO A 571 -6.27 -9.43 20.77
N GLU A 572 -5.37 -10.37 20.48
CA GLU A 572 -4.71 -11.18 21.52
C GLU A 572 -3.86 -10.31 22.46
N ALA A 573 -3.10 -9.36 21.90
CA ALA A 573 -2.29 -8.45 22.71
C ALA A 573 -3.12 -7.68 23.74
N ILE A 574 -4.32 -7.25 23.38
CA ILE A 574 -5.21 -6.52 24.27
C ILE A 574 -5.97 -7.47 25.21
N LEU A 575 -6.58 -8.54 24.69
CA LEU A 575 -7.44 -9.45 25.45
C LEU A 575 -6.63 -10.35 26.40
N GLU A 576 -5.51 -10.88 25.96
CA GLU A 576 -4.65 -11.78 26.72
C GLU A 576 -3.55 -11.00 27.45
N GLY A 577 -3.26 -9.78 27.04
CA GLY A 577 -2.20 -8.94 27.60
C GLY A 577 -0.80 -9.41 27.25
N PHE A 578 -0.66 -10.30 26.28
CA PHE A 578 0.61 -10.88 25.84
C PHE A 578 0.56 -11.25 24.35
N ALA A 579 1.67 -11.04 23.67
CA ALA A 579 1.90 -11.57 22.32
C ALA A 579 3.40 -11.71 22.06
N GLU A 580 3.79 -12.74 21.32
CA GLU A 580 5.17 -12.95 20.91
C GLU A 580 5.25 -13.59 19.52
N GLY A 581 6.41 -13.55 18.93
CA GLY A 581 6.69 -14.13 17.62
C GLY A 581 7.86 -13.47 16.95
N TYR A 582 7.91 -13.55 15.64
CA TYR A 582 8.93 -12.93 14.81
C TYR A 582 8.40 -11.75 14.03
N LEU A 583 9.19 -10.68 13.97
CA LEU A 583 8.86 -9.53 13.15
C LEU A 583 9.06 -9.85 11.67
N LEU A 584 8.13 -9.41 10.86
CA LEU A 584 8.34 -9.35 9.42
C LEU A 584 9.30 -8.20 9.10
N GLU A 585 10.42 -8.52 8.47
CA GLU A 585 11.33 -7.53 7.90
C GLU A 585 11.54 -7.86 6.41
N PRO A 586 11.01 -7.04 5.51
CA PRO A 586 11.06 -7.35 4.08
C PRO A 586 12.43 -7.14 3.43
N THR A 587 13.37 -6.57 4.15
CA THR A 587 14.70 -6.24 3.61
C THR A 587 15.79 -7.23 3.99
N SER A 588 15.52 -8.14 4.93
CA SER A 588 16.50 -9.12 5.38
C SER A 588 15.87 -10.44 5.79
N MET A 589 16.42 -11.53 5.28
CA MET A 589 16.04 -12.88 5.70
C MET A 589 16.35 -13.16 7.18
N GLU A 590 17.44 -12.60 7.68
CA GLU A 590 17.88 -12.82 9.05
C GLU A 590 17.01 -12.07 10.06
N ILE A 591 16.57 -10.86 9.73
CA ILE A 591 15.74 -10.04 10.62
C ILE A 591 14.34 -10.67 10.80
N GLN A 592 13.87 -11.51 9.88
CA GLN A 592 12.65 -12.29 10.06
C GLN A 592 12.67 -13.15 11.33
N PHE A 593 13.82 -13.51 11.83
CA PHE A 593 13.98 -14.31 13.04
C PHE A 593 14.24 -13.47 14.30
N ARG A 594 14.13 -12.14 14.18
CA ARG A 594 14.18 -11.26 15.34
C ARG A 594 12.87 -11.39 16.14
N PRO A 595 12.95 -11.83 17.39
CA PRO A 595 11.74 -11.97 18.20
C PRO A 595 11.19 -10.61 18.58
N TYR A 596 9.87 -10.53 18.73
CA TYR A 596 9.19 -9.45 19.42
C TYR A 596 8.44 -10.01 20.63
N PHE A 597 8.28 -9.18 21.61
CA PHE A 597 7.50 -9.46 22.81
C PHE A 597 6.56 -8.29 23.08
N TYR A 598 5.34 -8.61 23.46
CA TYR A 598 4.38 -7.61 23.94
C TYR A 598 3.86 -8.04 25.33
N PRO A 599 3.89 -7.17 26.34
CA PRO A 599 4.55 -5.85 26.31
C PRO A 599 6.05 -5.94 26.11
N ALA A 600 6.61 -4.97 25.36
CA ALA A 600 8.06 -4.88 25.21
C ALA A 600 8.74 -4.45 26.52
N PRO A 601 9.98 -4.85 26.80
CA PRO A 601 10.68 -4.43 28.01
C PRO A 601 10.66 -2.91 28.20
N GLY A 602 10.16 -2.46 29.36
CA GLY A 602 10.00 -1.04 29.69
C GLY A 602 8.76 -0.36 29.12
N CYS A 603 7.91 -1.10 28.43
CA CYS A 603 6.63 -0.61 27.93
C CYS A 603 5.44 -1.21 28.71
N SER A 604 4.35 -0.47 28.74
CA SER A 604 3.07 -0.92 29.29
C SER A 604 2.25 -1.69 28.23
N LYS A 605 1.17 -2.32 28.70
CA LYS A 605 0.09 -2.79 27.84
C LYS A 605 -0.60 -1.61 27.14
N ILE A 606 -1.32 -1.90 26.06
CA ILE A 606 -2.15 -0.94 25.33
C ILE A 606 -3.44 -0.71 26.12
N HIS A 607 -3.75 0.56 26.40
CA HIS A 607 -4.97 1.00 27.06
C HIS A 607 -5.75 2.03 26.23
N MET A 608 -5.14 2.60 25.20
CA MET A 608 -5.79 3.49 24.24
C MET A 608 -5.50 3.03 22.82
N LEU A 609 -6.54 2.96 22.02
CA LEU A 609 -6.41 2.66 20.59
C LEU A 609 -6.81 3.89 19.77
N TYR A 610 -5.85 4.44 19.03
CA TYR A 610 -6.12 5.45 18.01
C TYR A 610 -6.19 4.75 16.65
N ARG A 611 -7.39 4.66 16.09
CA ARG A 611 -7.69 4.02 14.83
C ARG A 611 -7.76 5.06 13.71
N TYR A 612 -7.09 4.77 12.60
CA TYR A 612 -7.01 5.64 11.43
C TYR A 612 -7.58 4.94 10.19
N GLY A 613 -8.70 5.45 9.68
CA GLY A 613 -9.34 5.03 8.43
C GLY A 613 -9.65 3.54 8.27
N GLY A 614 -10.33 3.18 7.21
CA GLY A 614 -10.56 1.82 6.74
C GLY A 614 -11.22 0.84 7.73
N SER A 615 -11.26 -0.45 7.42
CA SER A 615 -11.81 -1.50 8.26
C SER A 615 -10.85 -2.68 8.47
N SER A 616 -10.48 -2.95 9.71
CA SER A 616 -9.74 -4.16 10.09
C SER A 616 -10.62 -5.39 10.03
N MET A 617 -11.89 -5.27 10.39
CA MET A 617 -12.87 -6.38 10.32
C MET A 617 -13.09 -6.85 8.87
N GLY A 618 -12.96 -5.95 7.90
CA GLY A 618 -13.03 -6.30 6.49
C GLY A 618 -11.74 -6.89 5.91
N THR A 619 -10.59 -6.75 6.58
CA THR A 619 -9.28 -7.08 5.99
C THR A 619 -8.44 -8.07 6.80
N ILE A 620 -8.81 -8.39 8.04
CA ILE A 620 -8.03 -9.24 8.93
C ILE A 620 -8.81 -10.49 9.30
N ALA A 621 -8.13 -11.63 9.28
CA ALA A 621 -8.71 -12.94 9.60
C ALA A 621 -9.29 -13.01 11.01
N SER A 622 -10.34 -13.84 11.18
CA SER A 622 -11.08 -14.04 12.43
C SER A 622 -11.54 -12.72 13.05
N SER A 623 -12.14 -11.89 12.22
CA SER A 623 -12.41 -10.49 12.55
C SER A 623 -13.45 -10.27 13.66
N ALA A 624 -14.27 -11.25 14.00
CA ALA A 624 -15.19 -11.17 15.14
C ALA A 624 -14.47 -10.85 16.47
N ARG A 625 -13.21 -11.30 16.63
CA ARG A 625 -12.38 -11.00 17.82
C ARG A 625 -12.11 -9.49 18.00
N PHE A 626 -12.17 -8.71 16.93
CA PHE A 626 -12.04 -7.26 17.04
C PHE A 626 -13.21 -6.63 17.78
N ALA A 627 -14.43 -7.17 17.63
CA ALA A 627 -15.58 -6.70 18.40
C ALA A 627 -15.38 -6.96 19.91
N GLU A 628 -14.87 -8.12 20.29
CA GLU A 628 -14.52 -8.45 21.67
C GLU A 628 -13.42 -7.53 22.20
N MET A 629 -12.35 -7.34 21.42
CA MET A 629 -11.24 -6.44 21.76
C MET A 629 -11.72 -5.00 22.01
N TYR A 630 -12.55 -4.46 21.11
CA TYR A 630 -13.08 -3.10 21.28
C TYR A 630 -13.90 -2.93 22.53
N ARG A 631 -14.60 -3.98 22.96
CA ARG A 631 -15.47 -3.98 24.15
C ARG A 631 -14.76 -4.36 25.44
N SER A 632 -13.46 -4.66 25.36
CA SER A 632 -12.64 -4.99 26.52
C SER A 632 -12.47 -3.79 27.46
N PRO A 633 -12.55 -3.99 28.78
CA PRO A 633 -12.26 -2.96 29.77
C PRO A 633 -10.77 -2.54 29.76
N GLU A 634 -9.88 -3.35 29.19
CA GLU A 634 -8.46 -2.99 29.02
C GLU A 634 -8.30 -1.77 28.11
N LEU A 635 -9.21 -1.57 27.14
CA LEU A 635 -9.24 -0.37 26.29
C LEU A 635 -10.06 0.74 26.97
N GLU A 636 -9.38 1.66 27.60
CA GLU A 636 -9.99 2.79 28.27
C GLU A 636 -10.51 3.86 27.32
N CYS A 637 -9.90 4.00 26.15
CA CYS A 637 -10.32 4.95 25.11
C CYS A 637 -10.07 4.41 23.70
N VAL A 638 -11.05 4.58 22.81
CA VAL A 638 -10.94 4.28 21.38
C VAL A 638 -11.28 5.53 20.59
N VAL A 639 -10.31 6.03 19.83
CA VAL A 639 -10.49 7.16 18.90
C VAL A 639 -10.54 6.62 17.48
N ALA A 640 -11.54 7.03 16.71
CA ALA A 640 -11.61 6.75 15.27
C ALA A 640 -11.51 8.04 14.46
N GLN A 641 -10.45 8.18 13.66
CA GLN A 641 -10.32 9.21 12.65
C GLN A 641 -10.63 8.60 11.29
N GLY A 642 -11.65 9.09 10.62
CA GLY A 642 -12.09 8.52 9.35
C GLY A 642 -12.94 9.46 8.52
N ILE A 643 -13.15 9.08 7.27
CA ILE A 643 -13.93 9.86 6.30
C ILE A 643 -15.38 9.42 6.28
N TRP A 644 -15.62 8.11 6.40
CA TRP A 644 -16.93 7.47 6.31
C TRP A 644 -17.23 6.68 7.59
N ASN A 645 -18.51 6.53 7.88
CA ASN A 645 -19.00 5.68 8.94
C ASN A 645 -18.88 4.21 8.53
N GLU A 646 -17.71 3.66 8.70
CA GLU A 646 -17.42 2.25 8.45
C GLU A 646 -17.80 1.38 9.65
N GLY A 647 -17.92 0.07 9.46
CA GLY A 647 -18.41 -0.85 10.47
C GLY A 647 -17.72 -0.77 11.83
N GLU A 648 -16.43 -0.46 11.88
CA GLU A 648 -15.68 -0.32 13.13
C GLU A 648 -15.80 1.07 13.77
N THR A 649 -16.30 2.07 13.05
CA THR A 649 -16.53 3.41 13.61
C THR A 649 -17.49 3.35 14.79
N ARG A 650 -18.45 2.39 14.76
CA ARG A 650 -19.40 2.16 15.86
C ARG A 650 -18.79 1.78 17.20
N PHE A 651 -17.51 1.36 17.22
CA PHE A 651 -16.82 1.00 18.47
C PHE A 651 -15.99 2.15 19.05
N ALA A 652 -15.97 3.31 18.42
CA ALA A 652 -15.20 4.45 18.91
C ALA A 652 -15.89 5.14 20.09
N ASP A 653 -15.10 5.74 20.96
CA ASP A 653 -15.58 6.67 21.98
C ASP A 653 -15.62 8.09 21.44
N ILE A 654 -14.62 8.45 20.62
CA ILE A 654 -14.50 9.75 19.93
C ILE A 654 -14.31 9.50 18.44
N ILE A 655 -15.10 10.20 17.62
CA ILE A 655 -15.00 10.17 16.15
C ILE A 655 -14.49 11.52 15.69
N LEU A 656 -13.40 11.51 14.92
CA LEU A 656 -12.81 12.69 14.30
C LEU A 656 -13.03 12.64 12.77
N PRO A 657 -13.86 13.53 12.20
CA PRO A 657 -14.21 13.48 10.80
C PRO A 657 -13.05 13.98 9.92
N ALA A 658 -12.51 13.09 9.09
CA ALA A 658 -11.51 13.43 8.09
C ALA A 658 -12.16 13.80 6.74
N CYS A 659 -11.48 14.61 5.94
CA CYS A 659 -11.90 14.92 4.59
C CYS A 659 -11.22 14.02 3.54
N THR A 660 -11.82 13.93 2.35
CA THR A 660 -11.25 13.18 1.22
C THR A 660 -10.05 13.91 0.61
N GLN A 661 -9.25 13.20 -0.20
CA GLN A 661 -8.17 13.81 -0.97
C GLN A 661 -8.64 14.94 -1.92
N PHE A 662 -9.91 14.98 -2.32
CA PHE A 662 -10.46 16.07 -3.15
C PHE A 662 -10.64 17.39 -2.40
N GLU A 663 -10.56 17.34 -1.08
CA GLU A 663 -10.83 18.47 -0.17
C GLU A 663 -9.53 19.03 0.44
N ARG A 664 -8.34 18.56 0.01
CA ARG A 664 -7.02 18.98 0.50
C ARG A 664 -5.98 19.00 -0.61
N HIS A 665 -4.83 19.63 -0.33
CA HIS A 665 -3.66 19.60 -1.22
C HIS A 665 -2.75 18.43 -0.91
N ASP A 666 -2.17 17.83 -1.96
CA ASP A 666 -1.11 16.84 -1.87
C ASP A 666 -0.34 16.75 -3.20
N ILE A 667 0.63 15.88 -3.28
CA ILE A 667 1.39 15.57 -4.50
C ILE A 667 1.72 14.07 -4.50
N GLY A 668 1.65 13.43 -5.64
CA GLY A 668 1.94 12.00 -5.70
C GLY A 668 2.08 11.45 -7.10
N GLU A 669 2.50 10.20 -7.18
CA GLU A 669 2.39 9.37 -8.38
C GLU A 669 1.71 8.05 -8.03
N TRP A 670 1.06 7.45 -9.01
CA TRP A 670 0.50 6.11 -8.84
C TRP A 670 1.61 5.07 -8.90
N SER A 671 1.51 4.01 -8.12
CA SER A 671 2.49 2.93 -8.12
C SER A 671 3.93 3.33 -7.79
N ASN A 672 4.27 3.83 -6.90
CA ASN A 672 4.94 4.72 -6.04
C ASN A 672 6.16 4.30 -5.25
N SER A 673 6.94 3.36 -5.64
CA SER A 673 8.26 3.10 -5.09
C SER A 673 9.31 3.86 -5.88
N SER A 674 9.15 5.17 -5.98
CA SER A 674 10.20 6.00 -6.54
C SER A 674 11.43 5.97 -5.64
N GLY A 675 12.53 6.27 -6.22
CA GLY A 675 13.80 6.36 -5.54
C GLY A 675 14.63 5.11 -5.62
N PHE A 676 14.10 3.93 -5.47
CA PHE A 676 14.84 2.68 -5.64
C PHE A 676 14.69 2.05 -7.02
N GLY A 677 13.99 2.69 -7.93
CA GLY A 677 13.89 2.19 -9.30
C GLY A 677 13.31 0.79 -9.41
N TYR A 678 12.68 0.28 -8.36
CA TYR A 678 12.13 -1.04 -8.41
C TYR A 678 10.80 -1.06 -9.14
N HIS A 679 10.68 -1.97 -9.99
CA HIS A 679 9.57 -2.79 -10.40
C HIS A 679 8.14 -2.26 -10.28
N TRP A 680 7.77 -1.52 -9.25
CA TRP A 680 6.42 -1.00 -9.09
C TRP A 680 6.03 0.03 -10.13
N GLN A 681 6.96 0.88 -10.49
CA GLN A 681 6.76 1.90 -11.53
C GLN A 681 6.81 1.29 -12.92
N ALA A 682 7.58 0.23 -13.10
CA ALA A 682 7.63 -0.53 -14.34
C ALA A 682 6.32 -1.30 -14.65
N GLN A 683 5.30 -1.14 -13.84
CA GLN A 683 3.95 -1.67 -14.09
C GLN A 683 3.07 -0.74 -14.91
N LEU A 684 3.39 0.55 -14.96
CA LEU A 684 2.62 1.56 -15.66
C LEU A 684 3.05 1.69 -17.12
N ASN A 685 2.12 2.03 -17.98
CA ASN A 685 2.45 2.45 -19.35
C ASN A 685 3.12 3.83 -19.35
N HIS A 686 2.75 4.68 -18.39
CA HIS A 686 3.29 6.03 -18.24
C HIS A 686 3.45 6.38 -16.77
N ARG A 687 4.58 6.98 -16.41
CA ARG A 687 4.74 7.60 -15.10
C ARG A 687 4.12 9.00 -15.13
N VAL A 688 3.09 9.20 -14.33
CA VAL A 688 2.40 10.49 -14.21
C VAL A 688 2.47 10.97 -12.77
N ILE A 689 3.13 12.10 -12.57
CA ILE A 689 3.17 12.78 -11.28
C ILE A 689 2.07 13.81 -11.29
N ALA A 690 1.19 13.77 -10.31
CA ALA A 690 0.03 14.65 -10.20
C ALA A 690 0.12 15.56 -8.98
N MET A 691 -0.19 16.83 -9.19
CA MET A 691 -0.59 17.72 -8.11
C MET A 691 -1.99 17.32 -7.68
N GLN A 692 -2.17 17.00 -6.42
CA GLN A 692 -3.48 16.78 -5.86
C GLN A 692 -4.03 18.11 -5.40
N HIS A 693 -4.87 18.70 -6.22
CA HIS A 693 -5.48 19.99 -5.90
C HIS A 693 -6.57 19.85 -4.85
N LYS A 694 -6.67 20.79 -3.95
CA LYS A 694 -7.89 20.98 -3.20
C LYS A 694 -8.98 21.43 -4.17
N CYS A 695 -9.82 20.50 -4.59
CA CYS A 695 -10.84 20.70 -5.62
C CYS A 695 -12.07 21.43 -5.05
N ILE A 696 -12.47 21.07 -3.84
CA ILE A 696 -13.62 21.61 -3.12
C ILE A 696 -13.25 21.93 -1.66
N GLU A 697 -14.06 22.71 -1.00
CA GLU A 697 -13.93 22.90 0.44
C GLU A 697 -14.37 21.63 1.18
N PRO A 698 -13.79 21.33 2.35
CA PRO A 698 -14.19 20.21 3.18
C PRO A 698 -15.68 20.24 3.50
N LEU A 699 -16.34 19.08 3.39
CA LEU A 699 -17.77 18.97 3.69
C LEU A 699 -18.00 18.98 5.21
N GLY A 700 -19.05 19.68 5.62
CA GLY A 700 -19.36 19.83 7.03
C GLY A 700 -18.24 20.55 7.79
N GLU A 701 -17.80 19.97 8.89
CA GLU A 701 -16.67 20.44 9.69
C GLU A 701 -15.44 19.52 9.55
N SER A 702 -15.43 18.62 8.54
CA SER A 702 -14.30 17.70 8.35
C SER A 702 -12.99 18.46 8.07
N LYS A 703 -11.89 17.90 8.52
CA LYS A 703 -10.54 18.43 8.32
C LYS A 703 -9.65 17.41 7.60
N SER A 704 -8.57 17.83 6.99
CA SER A 704 -7.59 16.86 6.49
C SER A 704 -6.95 16.09 7.63
N ASP A 705 -6.54 14.84 7.35
CA ASP A 705 -5.83 14.01 8.33
C ASP A 705 -4.60 14.71 8.89
N TYR A 706 -3.84 15.39 8.02
CA TYR A 706 -2.67 16.17 8.40
C TYR A 706 -3.04 17.28 9.40
N GLN A 707 -4.14 18.00 9.15
CA GLN A 707 -4.58 19.10 10.02
C GLN A 707 -5.07 18.58 11.37
N ILE A 708 -5.79 17.43 11.39
CA ILE A 708 -6.25 16.83 12.65
C ILE A 708 -5.05 16.44 13.53
N PHE A 709 -4.08 15.74 12.96
CA PHE A 709 -2.85 15.38 13.67
C PHE A 709 -2.07 16.61 14.16
N TRP A 710 -1.98 17.64 13.31
CA TRP A 710 -1.31 18.88 13.70
C TRP A 710 -2.03 19.59 14.84
N ASP A 711 -3.37 19.65 14.84
CA ASP A 711 -4.17 20.29 15.90
C ASP A 711 -4.02 19.53 17.24
N ILE A 712 -3.95 18.19 17.21
CA ILE A 712 -3.62 17.39 18.41
C ILE A 712 -2.20 17.70 18.89
N CYS A 713 -1.21 17.70 18.00
CA CYS A 713 0.18 18.00 18.34
C CYS A 713 0.35 19.39 18.91
N LYS A 714 -0.39 20.41 18.44
CA LYS A 714 -0.37 21.75 19.01
C LYS A 714 -0.83 21.75 20.49
N ARG A 715 -1.88 21.03 20.83
CA ARG A 715 -2.36 20.90 22.19
C ARG A 715 -1.37 20.18 23.12
N LEU A 716 -0.56 19.30 22.53
CA LEU A 716 0.51 18.60 23.24
C LEU A 716 1.82 19.39 23.32
N GLY A 717 1.89 20.60 22.74
CA GLY A 717 3.12 21.40 22.64
C GLY A 717 4.13 20.88 21.61
N LEU A 718 3.70 20.01 20.68
CA LEU A 718 4.54 19.35 19.68
C LEU A 718 4.22 19.80 18.24
N GLY A 719 3.45 20.89 18.09
CA GLY A 719 2.94 21.33 16.79
C GLY A 719 4.03 21.62 15.76
N ASN A 720 5.11 22.30 16.15
CA ASN A 720 6.21 22.61 15.24
C ASN A 720 7.07 21.38 14.92
N TYR A 721 7.27 20.49 15.89
CA TYR A 721 7.98 19.23 15.65
C TYR A 721 7.24 18.35 14.63
N TYR A 722 5.90 18.34 14.68
CA TYR A 722 5.08 17.61 13.70
C TYR A 722 5.12 18.27 12.33
N SER A 723 4.85 19.58 12.26
CA SER A 723 4.59 20.28 10.98
C SER A 723 5.84 20.85 10.32
N GLU A 724 6.93 21.06 11.04
CA GLU A 724 8.06 21.91 10.62
C GLU A 724 7.60 23.29 10.12
N GLY A 725 6.47 23.77 10.63
CA GLY A 725 5.82 24.99 10.18
C GLY A 725 5.18 24.94 8.79
N CYS A 726 5.03 23.75 8.20
CA CYS A 726 4.49 23.59 6.85
C CYS A 726 2.99 23.34 6.85
N SER A 727 2.29 23.98 5.93
CA SER A 727 0.98 23.53 5.45
C SER A 727 1.10 22.35 4.49
N GLU A 728 0.00 21.73 4.13
CA GLU A 728 -0.01 20.64 3.13
C GLU A 728 0.56 21.11 1.77
N LEU A 729 0.25 22.33 1.36
CA LEU A 729 0.79 22.90 0.12
C LEU A 729 2.29 23.16 0.21
N ASP A 730 2.79 23.59 1.38
CA ASP A 730 4.22 23.76 1.62
C ASP A 730 4.96 22.41 1.56
N TRP A 731 4.37 21.38 2.13
CA TRP A 731 4.91 20.01 2.01
C TRP A 731 4.91 19.52 0.57
N ALA A 732 3.81 19.72 -0.17
CA ALA A 732 3.77 19.38 -1.60
C ALA A 732 4.86 20.12 -2.39
N LYS A 733 5.11 21.39 -2.07
CA LYS A 733 6.20 22.16 -2.67
C LYS A 733 7.58 21.61 -2.31
N ARG A 734 7.82 21.21 -1.05
CA ARG A 734 9.08 20.59 -0.64
C ARG A 734 9.32 19.24 -1.35
N VAL A 735 8.28 18.43 -1.50
CA VAL A 735 8.34 17.17 -2.26
C VAL A 735 8.64 17.43 -3.73
N PHE A 736 7.98 18.40 -4.35
CA PHE A 736 8.27 18.86 -5.71
C PHE A 736 9.73 19.28 -5.85
N ASP A 737 10.24 20.10 -4.95
CA ASP A 737 11.62 20.63 -4.99
C ASP A 737 12.68 19.55 -4.75
N SER A 738 12.37 18.52 -3.98
CA SER A 738 13.27 17.37 -3.74
C SER A 738 13.36 16.41 -4.91
N SER A 739 12.37 16.44 -5.80
CA SER A 739 12.28 15.58 -6.98
C SER A 739 13.09 16.13 -8.17
N ASP A 740 13.06 15.41 -9.28
CA ASP A 740 13.63 15.90 -10.54
C ASP A 740 12.69 16.87 -11.28
N LEU A 741 11.46 17.05 -10.83
CA LEU A 741 10.46 17.94 -11.46
C LEU A 741 10.97 19.35 -11.74
N PRO A 742 11.68 20.04 -10.81
CA PRO A 742 12.17 21.42 -11.05
C PRO A 742 13.08 21.56 -12.28
N LYS A 743 13.71 20.48 -12.72
CA LYS A 743 14.56 20.46 -13.93
C LYS A 743 13.73 20.51 -15.21
N HIS A 744 12.46 20.15 -15.15
CA HIS A 744 11.59 19.94 -16.32
C HIS A 744 10.37 20.86 -16.36
N ILE A 745 9.84 21.24 -15.20
CA ILE A 745 8.65 22.07 -15.10
C ILE A 745 8.76 23.03 -13.91
N SER A 746 8.36 24.27 -14.08
CA SER A 746 8.29 25.22 -12.95
C SER A 746 7.09 24.87 -12.04
N TRP A 747 7.23 25.15 -10.74
CA TRP A 747 6.15 24.97 -9.77
C TRP A 747 4.85 25.62 -10.21
N LYS A 748 4.91 26.88 -10.68
CA LYS A 748 3.73 27.60 -11.19
C LYS A 748 3.04 26.90 -12.35
N LYS A 749 3.82 26.39 -13.32
CA LYS A 749 3.26 25.64 -14.45
C LYS A 749 2.66 24.30 -13.97
N PHE A 750 3.33 23.63 -13.02
CA PHE A 750 2.85 22.37 -12.44
C PHE A 750 1.54 22.57 -11.68
N LEU A 751 1.43 23.60 -10.82
CA LEU A 751 0.18 23.94 -10.13
C LEU A 751 -0.99 24.21 -11.09
N ARG A 752 -0.71 24.85 -12.23
CA ARG A 752 -1.75 25.17 -13.21
C ARG A 752 -2.14 23.95 -14.05
N LYS A 753 -1.16 23.23 -14.61
CA LYS A 753 -1.39 22.05 -15.47
C LYS A 753 -1.92 20.85 -14.64
N GLY A 754 -1.41 20.72 -13.43
CA GLY A 754 -1.76 19.70 -12.45
C GLY A 754 -1.06 18.37 -12.59
N TYR A 755 -0.30 18.12 -13.67
CA TYR A 755 0.43 16.87 -13.84
C TYR A 755 1.70 17.06 -14.68
N TYR A 756 2.59 16.09 -14.55
CA TYR A 756 3.78 15.93 -15.39
C TYR A 756 3.92 14.46 -15.79
N VAL A 757 4.10 14.23 -17.10
CA VAL A 757 4.38 12.91 -17.65
C VAL A 757 5.89 12.76 -17.75
N VAL A 758 6.44 11.78 -17.07
CA VAL A 758 7.88 11.48 -17.15
C VAL A 758 8.19 10.85 -18.52
N PRO A 759 9.14 11.38 -19.28
CA PRO A 759 9.56 10.76 -20.54
C PRO A 759 9.98 9.30 -20.33
N PRO A 760 9.58 8.36 -21.20
CA PRO A 760 10.00 6.97 -21.08
C PRO A 760 11.51 6.82 -21.30
N GLU A 761 12.05 5.67 -20.95
CA GLU A 761 13.43 5.31 -21.27
C GLU A 761 13.61 5.20 -22.79
N LYS A 762 14.75 5.66 -23.24
CA LYS A 762 15.17 5.46 -24.62
C LYS A 762 15.53 3.99 -24.86
N PRO A 763 15.32 3.46 -26.08
CA PRO A 763 15.61 2.06 -26.38
C PRO A 763 17.02 1.61 -25.97
N GLU A 764 18.02 2.47 -26.17
CA GLU A 764 19.43 2.19 -25.88
C GLU A 764 19.78 2.18 -24.39
N THR A 765 18.93 2.75 -23.54
CA THR A 765 19.15 2.82 -22.07
C THR A 765 18.25 1.88 -21.30
N ARG A 766 17.41 1.08 -21.99
CA ARG A 766 16.47 0.17 -21.33
C ARG A 766 17.21 -0.87 -20.50
N VAL A 767 16.74 -1.04 -19.29
CA VAL A 767 17.29 -2.00 -18.34
C VAL A 767 17.07 -3.43 -18.84
N ALA A 768 18.10 -4.27 -18.71
CA ALA A 768 18.01 -5.68 -19.06
C ALA A 768 16.97 -6.41 -18.20
N VAL A 769 16.44 -7.50 -18.76
CA VAL A 769 15.49 -8.38 -18.05
C VAL A 769 16.07 -8.85 -16.73
N ASP A 770 15.27 -8.80 -15.68
CA ASP A 770 15.69 -9.29 -14.38
C ASP A 770 16.11 -10.77 -14.41
N MET A 771 17.02 -11.14 -13.53
CA MET A 771 17.67 -12.47 -13.48
C MET A 771 18.46 -12.87 -14.73
N ARG A 772 18.45 -12.13 -15.84
CA ARG A 772 19.26 -12.40 -17.01
C ARG A 772 20.75 -12.39 -16.68
N TRP A 773 21.20 -11.39 -15.95
CA TRP A 773 22.58 -11.26 -15.47
C TRP A 773 23.03 -12.48 -14.66
N PHE A 774 22.11 -13.04 -13.85
CA PHE A 774 22.41 -14.20 -13.03
C PHE A 774 22.46 -15.48 -13.87
N TYR A 775 21.47 -15.70 -14.72
CA TYR A 775 21.46 -16.85 -15.63
C TYR A 775 22.72 -16.91 -16.50
N GLU A 776 23.10 -15.79 -17.07
CA GLU A 776 24.26 -15.70 -17.98
C GLU A 776 25.60 -15.58 -17.25
N GLY A 777 25.62 -15.37 -15.94
CA GLY A 777 26.85 -15.21 -15.15
C GLY A 777 27.55 -13.87 -15.40
N ARG A 778 26.79 -12.82 -15.62
CA ARG A 778 27.27 -11.46 -15.90
C ARG A 778 26.87 -10.48 -14.78
N PRO A 779 27.45 -10.59 -13.56
CA PRO A 779 27.06 -9.74 -12.44
C PRO A 779 27.25 -8.23 -12.68
N LYS A 780 28.08 -7.86 -13.65
CA LYS A 780 28.25 -6.45 -14.06
C LYS A 780 26.98 -5.85 -14.68
N ASP A 781 26.08 -6.68 -15.17
CA ASP A 781 24.82 -6.28 -15.80
C ASP A 781 23.69 -6.15 -14.77
N LEU A 782 23.97 -6.39 -13.48
CA LEU A 782 23.00 -6.16 -12.42
C LEU A 782 22.61 -4.68 -12.38
N PRO A 783 21.32 -4.35 -12.53
CA PRO A 783 20.85 -2.97 -12.43
C PRO A 783 21.13 -2.37 -11.05
N GLU A 784 21.65 -1.16 -11.03
CA GLU A 784 21.80 -0.41 -9.79
C GLU A 784 20.45 0.16 -9.34
N PRO A 785 20.10 0.08 -8.07
CA PRO A 785 18.98 0.82 -7.54
C PRO A 785 19.23 2.33 -7.65
N PHE A 786 18.21 3.10 -7.96
CA PHE A 786 18.33 4.55 -8.10
C PHE A 786 17.30 5.28 -7.22
N PRO A 787 17.67 6.40 -6.60
CA PRO A 787 19.03 6.93 -6.45
C PRO A 787 19.81 6.22 -5.36
N LEU A 788 21.12 6.12 -5.54
CA LEU A 788 22.03 5.63 -4.52
C LEU A 788 22.82 6.77 -3.89
N PRO A 789 23.28 6.63 -2.64
CA PRO A 789 24.26 7.53 -2.08
C PRO A 789 25.55 7.56 -2.91
N ALA A 790 26.21 8.72 -2.95
CA ALA A 790 27.46 8.85 -3.66
C ALA A 790 28.49 7.81 -3.16
N GLY A 791 29.14 7.12 -4.09
CA GLY A 791 30.13 6.09 -3.79
C GLY A 791 29.57 4.71 -3.41
N TYR A 792 28.25 4.54 -3.40
CA TYR A 792 27.63 3.24 -3.20
C TYR A 792 27.27 2.59 -4.53
N SER A 793 27.46 1.27 -4.64
CA SER A 793 27.11 0.48 -5.81
C SER A 793 26.81 -0.95 -5.39
N HIS A 794 25.87 -1.61 -6.08
CA HIS A 794 25.61 -3.05 -5.93
C HIS A 794 26.52 -3.93 -6.80
N LYS A 795 27.35 -3.35 -7.65
CA LYS A 795 28.23 -4.10 -8.60
C LYS A 795 29.32 -4.95 -7.95
N TRP A 796 29.49 -4.83 -6.64
CA TRP A 796 30.31 -5.74 -5.85
C TRP A 796 29.64 -7.11 -5.60
N LEU A 797 28.32 -7.22 -5.80
CA LEU A 797 27.61 -8.48 -5.72
C LEU A 797 27.99 -9.36 -6.92
N HIS A 798 28.45 -10.56 -6.65
CA HIS A 798 28.84 -11.54 -7.66
C HIS A 798 27.79 -12.63 -7.86
N GLY A 799 26.73 -12.62 -7.10
CA GLY A 799 25.64 -13.60 -7.11
C GLY A 799 24.39 -13.09 -6.40
N LEU A 800 23.48 -14.00 -6.12
CA LEU A 800 22.28 -13.73 -5.34
C LEU A 800 22.64 -13.45 -3.87
N GLN A 801 21.73 -12.76 -3.16
CA GLN A 801 21.90 -12.47 -1.72
C GLN A 801 21.50 -13.67 -0.86
N THR A 802 21.95 -14.84 -1.23
CA THR A 802 21.91 -16.09 -0.47
C THR A 802 23.28 -16.36 0.12
N GLN A 803 23.37 -17.31 1.04
CA GLN A 803 24.66 -17.66 1.64
C GLN A 803 25.65 -18.25 0.61
N SER A 804 25.17 -18.97 -0.37
CA SER A 804 25.97 -19.55 -1.46
C SER A 804 26.25 -18.59 -2.63
N GLY A 805 25.59 -17.45 -2.68
CA GLY A 805 25.55 -16.58 -3.87
C GLY A 805 24.77 -17.16 -5.04
N LYS A 806 24.16 -18.34 -4.87
CA LYS A 806 23.39 -19.08 -5.88
C LYS A 806 21.94 -19.25 -5.44
N PHE A 807 21.11 -19.76 -6.33
CA PHE A 807 19.78 -20.27 -5.97
C PHE A 807 19.94 -21.51 -5.07
N GLU A 808 19.22 -21.53 -3.96
CA GLU A 808 19.34 -22.64 -2.99
C GLU A 808 18.04 -23.46 -2.98
N PHE A 809 18.04 -24.68 -3.56
CA PHE A 809 16.90 -25.59 -3.47
C PHE A 809 16.60 -25.99 -2.03
N VAL A 810 17.61 -26.00 -1.19
CA VAL A 810 17.50 -26.19 0.25
C VAL A 810 18.18 -25.00 0.94
N PRO A 811 17.44 -23.99 1.37
CA PRO A 811 17.98 -22.72 1.86
C PRO A 811 18.87 -22.88 3.10
N ASN A 812 20.12 -22.40 3.01
CA ASN A 812 21.04 -22.38 4.12
C ASN A 812 20.59 -21.43 5.26
N SER A 813 19.86 -20.38 4.93
CA SER A 813 19.27 -19.46 5.92
C SER A 813 18.29 -20.19 6.86
N LEU A 814 17.43 -21.06 6.33
CA LEU A 814 16.51 -21.86 7.14
C LEU A 814 17.24 -22.98 7.90
N LYS A 815 18.22 -23.64 7.27
CA LYS A 815 19.06 -24.64 7.98
C LYS A 815 19.76 -24.03 9.20
N ARG A 816 20.25 -22.81 9.09
CA ARG A 816 21.00 -22.11 10.14
C ARG A 816 20.10 -21.52 11.22
N LEU A 817 18.98 -20.89 10.83
CA LEU A 817 18.20 -20.04 11.74
C LEU A 817 17.01 -20.78 12.36
N GLN A 818 16.44 -21.77 11.67
CA GLN A 818 15.35 -22.60 12.17
C GLN A 818 15.43 -24.05 11.66
N PRO A 819 16.46 -24.84 12.04
CA PRO A 819 16.72 -26.15 11.43
C PRO A 819 15.60 -27.17 11.67
N GLU A 820 14.88 -27.10 12.76
CA GLU A 820 13.93 -28.13 13.22
C GLU A 820 12.46 -27.72 13.11
N ARG A 821 12.13 -26.71 12.33
CA ARG A 821 10.75 -26.25 12.18
C ARG A 821 9.99 -27.09 11.14
N PRO A 822 9.04 -27.94 11.56
CA PRO A 822 8.29 -28.82 10.64
C PRO A 822 7.33 -28.05 9.72
N ASP A 823 6.85 -26.90 10.14
CA ASP A 823 5.95 -26.02 9.41
C ASP A 823 6.67 -25.14 8.35
N ARG A 824 7.99 -24.97 8.49
CA ARG A 824 8.85 -24.24 7.55
C ARG A 824 10.23 -24.91 7.43
N PRO A 825 10.34 -26.18 7.01
CA PRO A 825 11.60 -26.90 6.93
C PRO A 825 12.50 -26.34 5.82
N ALA A 826 13.82 -26.46 5.98
CA ALA A 826 14.78 -26.08 4.94
C ALA A 826 14.54 -26.85 3.65
N LEU A 827 14.46 -28.19 3.70
CA LEU A 827 13.97 -29.02 2.61
C LEU A 827 12.45 -28.90 2.58
N MET A 828 11.92 -28.15 1.61
CA MET A 828 10.47 -27.98 1.47
C MET A 828 9.79 -29.32 1.29
N ARG A 829 8.70 -29.53 2.03
CA ARG A 829 7.87 -30.74 1.94
C ARG A 829 6.42 -30.37 1.73
N TYR A 830 5.69 -31.17 0.97
CA TYR A 830 4.27 -31.04 0.88
C TYR A 830 3.61 -31.51 2.18
N THR A 831 2.78 -30.66 2.74
CA THR A 831 1.84 -31.00 3.81
C THR A 831 0.46 -30.51 3.41
N ARG A 832 -0.57 -31.29 3.72
CA ARG A 832 -1.94 -30.88 3.48
C ARG A 832 -2.25 -29.60 4.27
N PRO A 833 -3.00 -28.67 3.67
CA PRO A 833 -3.34 -27.43 4.36
C PRO A 833 -4.21 -27.69 5.59
N PHE A 834 -3.95 -27.03 6.71
CA PHE A 834 -4.78 -27.14 7.93
C PHE A 834 -6.18 -26.53 7.76
N GLU A 835 -6.36 -25.61 6.82
CA GLU A 835 -7.65 -25.15 6.30
C GLU A 835 -7.76 -25.50 4.82
N GLY A 836 -8.92 -25.94 4.41
CA GLY A 836 -9.18 -26.36 3.04
C GLY A 836 -8.91 -27.83 2.73
N ALA A 837 -8.24 -28.59 3.61
CA ALA A 837 -8.10 -30.04 3.42
C ALA A 837 -9.47 -30.72 3.41
N ARG A 838 -9.69 -31.63 2.44
CA ARG A 838 -10.94 -32.39 2.28
C ARG A 838 -10.95 -33.66 3.13
N GLU A 839 -10.60 -33.53 4.39
CA GLU A 839 -10.52 -34.64 5.33
C GLU A 839 -10.80 -34.19 6.78
N GLY A 840 -11.00 -35.15 7.66
CA GLY A 840 -11.18 -34.91 9.08
C GLY A 840 -12.58 -34.46 9.48
N GLU A 841 -12.75 -34.20 10.79
CA GLU A 841 -14.04 -33.84 11.36
C GLU A 841 -14.51 -32.46 10.91
N ARG A 842 -13.59 -31.50 10.84
CA ARG A 842 -13.87 -30.12 10.39
C ARG A 842 -14.43 -30.09 8.97
N TYR A 843 -13.83 -30.85 8.03
CA TYR A 843 -14.35 -30.97 6.68
C TYR A 843 -15.72 -31.64 6.60
N ARG A 844 -15.96 -32.66 7.44
CA ARG A 844 -17.29 -33.31 7.48
C ARG A 844 -18.37 -32.32 7.93
N ARG A 845 -18.04 -31.41 8.82
CA ARG A 845 -18.96 -30.40 9.36
C ARG A 845 -19.09 -29.17 8.43
N TYR A 846 -18.04 -28.78 7.76
CA TYR A 846 -17.94 -27.62 6.87
C TYR A 846 -17.31 -28.01 5.51
N PRO A 847 -18.12 -28.65 4.62
CA PRO A 847 -17.55 -29.35 3.44
C PRO A 847 -17.24 -28.44 2.24
N ILE A 848 -17.43 -27.13 2.33
CA ILE A 848 -17.19 -26.19 1.25
C ILE A 848 -15.90 -25.42 1.52
N GLN A 849 -14.99 -25.41 0.55
CA GLN A 849 -13.77 -24.61 0.55
C GLN A 849 -14.09 -23.21 0.03
N LEU A 850 -14.16 -22.21 0.93
CA LEU A 850 -14.44 -20.82 0.57
C LEU A 850 -13.15 -20.08 0.24
N LEU A 851 -13.09 -19.49 -0.94
CA LEU A 851 -12.05 -18.55 -1.38
C LEU A 851 -12.50 -17.12 -1.12
N THR A 852 -11.61 -16.28 -0.58
CA THR A 852 -11.89 -14.87 -0.28
C THR A 852 -10.78 -13.96 -0.84
N PRO A 853 -10.66 -13.83 -2.17
CA PRO A 853 -9.71 -12.89 -2.78
C PRO A 853 -10.19 -11.44 -2.65
N HIS A 854 -9.29 -10.49 -2.92
CA HIS A 854 -9.64 -9.07 -3.03
C HIS A 854 -10.71 -8.83 -4.08
N GLN A 855 -11.60 -7.91 -3.79
CA GLN A 855 -12.65 -7.50 -4.73
C GLN A 855 -12.10 -6.65 -5.89
N ARG A 856 -12.82 -6.64 -7.01
CA ARG A 856 -12.46 -5.85 -8.18
C ARG A 856 -13.01 -4.42 -8.18
N PHE A 857 -13.89 -4.08 -7.24
CA PHE A 857 -14.66 -2.84 -7.24
C PHE A 857 -14.14 -1.79 -6.27
N SER A 858 -13.13 -2.09 -5.49
CA SER A 858 -12.46 -1.17 -4.59
C SER A 858 -10.98 -1.50 -4.42
N PHE A 859 -10.25 -0.57 -3.83
CA PHE A 859 -8.89 -0.81 -3.34
C PHE A 859 -8.97 -1.08 -1.84
N HIS A 860 -8.91 -2.35 -1.46
CA HIS A 860 -9.25 -2.81 -0.11
C HIS A 860 -10.65 -2.30 0.30
N THR A 861 -10.82 -1.77 1.51
CA THR A 861 -12.09 -1.21 1.96
C THR A 861 -12.34 0.24 1.52
N ALA A 862 -11.37 0.87 0.84
CA ALA A 862 -11.38 2.33 0.62
C ALA A 862 -12.60 2.85 -0.17
N GLN A 863 -13.02 2.13 -1.22
CA GLN A 863 -14.17 2.52 -2.05
C GLN A 863 -15.38 1.59 -1.89
N ASP A 864 -15.30 0.60 -1.00
CA ASP A 864 -16.39 -0.37 -0.83
C ASP A 864 -17.64 0.28 -0.23
N GLY A 865 -18.79 0.01 -0.80
CA GLY A 865 -20.07 0.58 -0.38
C GLY A 865 -20.11 2.10 -0.56
N LYS A 866 -20.54 2.82 0.47
CA LYS A 866 -20.47 4.28 0.59
C LYS A 866 -21.17 5.03 -0.55
N GLY A 867 -22.20 4.40 -1.15
CA GLY A 867 -22.88 4.97 -2.32
C GLY A 867 -22.04 4.98 -3.60
N SER A 868 -21.02 4.12 -3.69
CA SER A 868 -20.23 3.98 -4.92
C SER A 868 -21.07 3.37 -6.05
N ALA A 869 -21.13 4.07 -7.18
CA ALA A 869 -21.93 3.66 -8.34
C ALA A 869 -21.54 2.27 -8.91
N ILE A 870 -20.36 1.76 -8.60
CA ILE A 870 -19.89 0.44 -9.07
C ILE A 870 -19.90 -0.64 -7.99
N SER A 871 -20.20 -0.30 -6.74
CA SER A 871 -20.25 -1.29 -5.65
C SER A 871 -21.50 -2.16 -5.72
N ASP A 872 -22.59 -1.64 -6.29
CA ASP A 872 -23.90 -2.29 -6.32
C ASP A 872 -24.17 -3.02 -7.66
N LEU A 873 -23.10 -3.51 -8.28
CA LEU A 873 -23.19 -4.39 -9.44
C LEU A 873 -23.45 -5.83 -8.99
N ALA A 874 -24.27 -6.56 -9.76
CA ALA A 874 -24.66 -7.93 -9.44
C ALA A 874 -23.47 -8.92 -9.29
N ASP A 875 -22.34 -8.61 -9.92
CA ASP A 875 -21.08 -9.35 -9.75
C ASP A 875 -20.41 -9.14 -8.36
N HIS A 876 -20.97 -8.21 -7.55
CA HIS A 876 -20.48 -7.87 -6.22
C HIS A 876 -21.57 -7.92 -5.16
N ARG A 877 -22.71 -7.27 -5.41
CA ARG A 877 -23.84 -7.16 -4.48
C ARG A 877 -25.17 -7.35 -5.18
N VAL A 878 -26.13 -7.92 -4.46
CA VAL A 878 -27.50 -8.09 -4.91
C VAL A 878 -28.45 -7.42 -3.91
N CYS A 879 -29.36 -6.58 -4.40
CA CYS A 879 -30.38 -5.95 -3.56
C CYS A 879 -31.51 -6.94 -3.29
N VAL A 880 -31.76 -7.23 -2.03
CA VAL A 880 -32.92 -8.01 -1.53
C VAL A 880 -33.58 -7.21 -0.43
N ASP A 881 -34.88 -6.98 -0.54
CA ASP A 881 -35.66 -6.21 0.45
C ASP A 881 -35.06 -4.84 0.82
N GLY A 882 -34.46 -4.15 -0.18
CA GLY A 882 -33.87 -2.82 -0.01
C GLY A 882 -32.46 -2.80 0.57
N HIS A 883 -31.88 -3.95 0.95
CA HIS A 883 -30.50 -4.06 1.39
C HIS A 883 -29.62 -4.72 0.33
N TYR A 884 -28.36 -4.22 0.17
CA TYR A 884 -27.37 -4.77 -0.76
C TYR A 884 -26.49 -5.79 -0.07
N TYR A 885 -26.76 -7.09 -0.33
CA TYR A 885 -25.96 -8.20 0.19
C TYR A 885 -24.78 -8.51 -0.73
N TRP A 886 -23.64 -8.80 -0.14
CA TRP A 886 -22.51 -9.36 -0.86
C TRP A 886 -22.89 -10.71 -1.47
N ILE A 887 -22.30 -11.04 -2.63
CA ILE A 887 -22.51 -12.36 -3.24
C ILE A 887 -21.58 -13.41 -2.68
N VAL A 888 -22.06 -14.64 -2.65
CA VAL A 888 -21.23 -15.84 -2.55
C VAL A 888 -21.52 -16.72 -3.77
N ARG A 889 -20.48 -17.00 -4.56
CA ARG A 889 -20.58 -17.92 -5.69
C ARG A 889 -20.53 -19.34 -5.18
N ILE A 890 -21.47 -20.15 -5.61
CA ILE A 890 -21.59 -21.55 -5.27
C ILE A 890 -21.74 -22.39 -6.54
N ALA A 891 -21.08 -23.56 -6.60
CA ALA A 891 -21.18 -24.46 -7.73
C ALA A 891 -22.61 -24.99 -7.90
N GLU A 892 -23.08 -25.16 -9.15
CA GLU A 892 -24.45 -25.60 -9.46
C GLU A 892 -24.83 -26.91 -8.74
N ASP A 893 -23.92 -27.88 -8.65
CA ASP A 893 -24.16 -29.15 -7.95
C ASP A 893 -24.32 -28.98 -6.44
N ASP A 894 -23.54 -28.04 -5.85
CA ASP A 894 -23.62 -27.75 -4.43
C ASP A 894 -24.91 -27.01 -4.07
N ALA A 895 -25.32 -26.07 -4.93
CA ALA A 895 -26.57 -25.33 -4.79
C ALA A 895 -27.77 -26.28 -4.88
N ARG A 896 -27.75 -27.17 -5.87
CA ARG A 896 -28.81 -28.18 -6.08
C ARG A 896 -28.97 -29.11 -4.89
N ARG A 897 -27.85 -29.61 -4.34
CA ARG A 897 -27.87 -30.48 -3.15
C ARG A 897 -28.44 -29.81 -1.91
N ARG A 898 -28.33 -28.49 -1.80
CA ARG A 898 -28.79 -27.67 -0.69
C ARG A 898 -30.12 -26.97 -0.91
N GLY A 899 -30.74 -27.15 -2.09
CA GLY A 899 -32.00 -26.49 -2.45
C GLY A 899 -31.87 -24.98 -2.57
N ILE A 900 -30.67 -24.43 -2.89
CA ILE A 900 -30.40 -23.01 -3.00
C ILE A 900 -30.67 -22.53 -4.41
N ALA A 901 -31.50 -21.49 -4.53
CA ALA A 901 -31.77 -20.81 -5.80
C ALA A 901 -30.77 -19.66 -6.04
N HIS A 902 -30.62 -19.26 -7.29
CA HIS A 902 -29.82 -18.10 -7.67
C HIS A 902 -30.41 -16.81 -7.07
N HIS A 903 -29.57 -15.98 -6.45
CA HIS A 903 -29.88 -14.76 -5.70
C HIS A 903 -30.68 -14.98 -4.40
N GLN A 904 -30.95 -16.21 -3.99
CA GLN A 904 -31.51 -16.49 -2.67
C GLN A 904 -30.53 -16.08 -1.58
N LEU A 905 -31.06 -15.52 -0.46
CA LEU A 905 -30.23 -15.26 0.71
C LEU A 905 -29.80 -16.58 1.34
N VAL A 906 -28.53 -16.63 1.68
CA VAL A 906 -27.89 -17.79 2.31
C VAL A 906 -27.05 -17.35 3.51
N ARG A 907 -26.94 -18.25 4.50
CA ARG A 907 -25.99 -18.13 5.58
C ARG A 907 -24.73 -18.93 5.20
N VAL A 908 -23.60 -18.23 5.17
CA VAL A 908 -22.28 -18.83 5.08
C VAL A 908 -21.67 -18.86 6.46
N PHE A 909 -21.29 -20.02 6.97
CA PHE A 909 -20.90 -20.12 8.38
C PHE A 909 -19.90 -21.23 8.67
N ASN A 910 -19.23 -21.07 9.80
CA ASN A 910 -18.44 -22.09 10.47
C ASN A 910 -18.44 -21.82 12.00
N ASP A 911 -17.52 -22.44 12.73
CA ASP A 911 -17.36 -22.28 14.16
C ASP A 911 -16.88 -20.87 14.62
N LEU A 912 -16.41 -20.04 13.69
CA LEU A 912 -15.94 -18.68 13.98
C LEU A 912 -17.03 -17.61 13.85
N GLY A 913 -18.12 -17.91 13.14
CA GLY A 913 -19.22 -16.99 12.93
C GLY A 913 -20.05 -17.25 11.69
N SER A 914 -20.82 -16.26 11.26
CA SER A 914 -21.64 -16.35 10.06
C SER A 914 -21.82 -15.01 9.36
N VAL A 915 -22.01 -15.10 8.02
CA VAL A 915 -22.26 -13.95 7.13
C VAL A 915 -23.47 -14.30 6.26
N ILE A 916 -24.38 -13.34 6.09
CA ILE A 916 -25.54 -13.49 5.19
C ILE A 916 -25.16 -12.88 3.84
N CYS A 917 -25.36 -13.65 2.78
CA CYS A 917 -25.01 -13.31 1.42
C CYS A 917 -26.14 -13.65 0.44
N ALA A 918 -26.08 -13.10 -0.76
CA ALA A 918 -26.88 -13.55 -1.90
C ALA A 918 -26.12 -14.62 -2.69
N ALA A 919 -26.74 -15.78 -2.96
CA ALA A 919 -26.10 -16.87 -3.69
C ALA A 919 -26.01 -16.58 -5.19
N GLU A 920 -24.79 -16.58 -5.75
CA GLU A 920 -24.58 -16.62 -7.19
C GLU A 920 -24.29 -18.08 -7.61
N VAL A 921 -25.31 -18.79 -8.09
CA VAL A 921 -25.17 -20.16 -8.59
C VAL A 921 -24.47 -20.15 -9.96
N THR A 922 -23.36 -20.86 -10.08
CA THR A 922 -22.48 -20.77 -11.25
C THR A 922 -21.78 -22.09 -11.59
N ASN A 923 -21.43 -22.26 -12.87
CA ASN A 923 -20.61 -23.36 -13.37
C ASN A 923 -19.10 -23.03 -13.48
N ARG A 924 -18.71 -21.86 -12.96
CA ARG A 924 -17.31 -21.41 -12.96
C ARG A 924 -16.49 -21.92 -11.77
N LEU A 925 -17.06 -22.79 -10.97
CA LEU A 925 -16.45 -23.40 -9.79
C LEU A 925 -16.60 -24.91 -9.86
N ALA A 926 -15.58 -25.62 -9.37
CA ALA A 926 -15.71 -27.05 -9.12
C ALA A 926 -16.60 -27.31 -7.89
N ALA A 927 -17.26 -28.46 -7.83
CA ALA A 927 -18.04 -28.87 -6.68
C ALA A 927 -17.18 -28.91 -5.40
N GLY A 928 -17.76 -28.43 -4.30
CA GLY A 928 -17.09 -28.28 -3.01
C GLY A 928 -16.25 -27.02 -2.87
N VAL A 929 -16.34 -26.10 -3.84
CA VAL A 929 -15.67 -24.80 -3.79
C VAL A 929 -16.68 -23.67 -3.85
N ALA A 930 -16.53 -22.67 -3.00
CA ALA A 930 -17.26 -21.40 -3.06
C ALA A 930 -16.26 -20.23 -3.18
N HIS A 931 -16.76 -19.11 -3.65
CA HIS A 931 -15.96 -17.90 -3.85
C HIS A 931 -16.76 -16.68 -3.43
N SER A 932 -16.18 -15.84 -2.58
CA SER A 932 -16.66 -14.51 -2.30
C SER A 932 -15.47 -13.55 -2.28
N TYR A 933 -15.71 -12.27 -2.01
CA TYR A 933 -14.62 -11.32 -1.88
C TYR A 933 -14.34 -11.01 -0.41
N GLU A 934 -13.13 -10.56 -0.11
CA GLU A 934 -12.79 -9.90 1.15
C GLU A 934 -12.85 -8.36 1.00
N SER A 935 -12.55 -7.65 2.07
CA SER A 935 -12.42 -6.19 2.12
C SER A 935 -13.74 -5.42 2.14
N SER A 936 -14.76 -5.97 2.82
CA SER A 936 -15.96 -5.20 3.14
C SER A 936 -15.64 -4.04 4.09
N ALA A 937 -16.14 -2.84 3.77
CA ALA A 937 -16.08 -1.69 4.66
C ALA A 937 -17.17 -1.71 5.74
N SER A 938 -18.20 -2.50 5.55
CA SER A 938 -19.40 -2.49 6.37
C SER A 938 -19.47 -3.74 7.24
N TYR A 939 -19.35 -3.56 8.56
CA TYR A 939 -19.71 -4.59 9.52
C TYR A 939 -21.08 -4.26 10.11
N GLN A 940 -22.08 -5.10 9.85
CA GLN A 940 -23.47 -4.91 10.25
C GLN A 940 -24.03 -6.18 10.87
N PRO A 941 -23.79 -6.40 12.18
CA PRO A 941 -24.35 -7.55 12.88
C PRO A 941 -25.86 -7.38 13.05
N LEU A 942 -26.65 -8.45 12.85
CA LEU A 942 -28.10 -8.46 13.07
C LEU A 942 -28.50 -8.32 14.54
N GLY A 943 -27.57 -8.52 15.44
CA GLY A 943 -27.78 -8.41 16.88
C GLY A 943 -26.46 -8.06 17.58
N GLU A 944 -26.08 -8.85 18.59
CA GLU A 944 -24.89 -8.61 19.40
C GLU A 944 -23.60 -8.63 18.54
N PRO A 945 -22.79 -7.56 18.57
CA PRO A 945 -21.54 -7.51 17.85
C PRO A 945 -20.58 -8.65 18.23
N GLY A 946 -19.99 -9.31 17.21
CA GLY A 946 -19.09 -10.44 17.39
C GLY A 946 -19.76 -11.81 17.51
N ALA A 947 -21.06 -11.87 17.79
CA ALA A 947 -21.80 -13.12 18.01
C ALA A 947 -22.92 -13.39 16.99
N SER A 948 -23.60 -12.34 16.52
CA SER A 948 -24.69 -12.48 15.55
C SER A 948 -24.21 -12.52 14.11
N PRO A 949 -25.04 -13.03 13.17
CA PRO A 949 -24.73 -12.99 11.76
C PRO A 949 -24.48 -11.56 11.25
N ASP A 950 -23.49 -11.42 10.37
CA ASP A 950 -23.17 -10.15 9.70
C ASP A 950 -23.91 -10.07 8.36
N ILE A 951 -24.55 -8.96 8.06
CA ILE A 951 -25.16 -8.65 6.74
C ILE A 951 -24.32 -7.68 5.90
N GLY A 952 -23.19 -7.21 6.45
CA GLY A 952 -22.28 -6.28 5.79
C GLY A 952 -21.27 -6.92 4.84
N GLY A 953 -21.19 -8.26 4.82
CA GLY A 953 -20.27 -8.98 3.92
C GLY A 953 -18.85 -9.16 4.44
N CYS A 954 -18.62 -9.11 5.74
CA CYS A 954 -17.30 -9.28 6.35
C CYS A 954 -16.87 -10.76 6.37
N MET A 955 -16.49 -11.31 5.21
CA MET A 955 -16.07 -12.72 5.06
C MET A 955 -14.89 -13.12 5.94
N ASN A 956 -14.08 -12.18 6.37
CA ASN A 956 -12.97 -12.44 7.29
C ASN A 956 -13.40 -12.86 8.71
N ILE A 957 -14.69 -12.79 9.03
CA ILE A 957 -15.27 -13.44 10.22
C ILE A 957 -15.03 -14.95 10.18
N LEU A 958 -15.10 -15.55 8.99
CA LEU A 958 -15.04 -17.01 8.76
C LEU A 958 -13.61 -17.55 8.63
N THR A 959 -12.61 -16.68 8.42
CA THR A 959 -11.23 -17.11 8.21
C THR A 959 -10.49 -17.23 9.54
N PRO A 960 -9.70 -18.31 9.75
CA PRO A 960 -9.02 -18.52 11.03
C PRO A 960 -7.82 -17.60 11.20
N ASN A 961 -7.58 -17.14 12.44
CA ASN A 961 -6.35 -16.42 12.82
C ASN A 961 -5.20 -17.40 13.10
N ARG A 962 -4.97 -18.32 12.19
CA ARG A 962 -3.85 -19.25 12.25
C ARG A 962 -2.79 -18.85 11.23
N MET A 963 -1.55 -18.81 11.68
CA MET A 963 -0.43 -18.52 10.78
C MET A 963 -0.01 -19.78 10.01
N GLN A 964 0.58 -19.56 8.84
CA GLN A 964 1.11 -20.64 7.99
C GLN A 964 2.26 -21.39 8.66
N ALA A 965 3.04 -20.67 9.48
CA ALA A 965 4.06 -21.25 10.34
C ALA A 965 4.04 -20.53 11.70
N ASP A 966 4.20 -21.28 12.79
CA ASP A 966 4.13 -20.76 14.15
C ASP A 966 5.20 -19.68 14.40
N GLY A 967 4.83 -18.68 15.18
CA GLY A 967 5.67 -17.53 15.50
C GLY A 967 5.84 -16.54 14.35
N THR A 968 5.37 -16.84 13.15
CA THR A 968 5.37 -15.90 12.02
C THR A 968 4.12 -15.02 12.05
N VAL A 969 4.08 -14.03 11.16
CA VAL A 969 2.89 -13.24 10.88
C VAL A 969 2.32 -13.55 9.50
N ALA A 970 2.67 -14.71 8.94
CA ALA A 970 2.19 -15.20 7.65
C ALA A 970 0.73 -15.68 7.77
N SER A 971 -0.21 -14.81 7.47
CA SER A 971 -1.65 -15.10 7.53
C SER A 971 -2.11 -16.17 6.52
N ALA A 972 -3.12 -16.94 6.88
CA ALA A 972 -3.78 -17.91 6.01
C ALA A 972 -5.22 -17.47 5.64
N GLY A 973 -5.49 -16.18 5.58
CA GLY A 973 -6.83 -15.59 5.53
C GLY A 973 -7.59 -15.71 4.20
N SER A 974 -7.05 -16.35 3.15
CA SER A 974 -7.75 -16.40 1.84
C SER A 974 -8.44 -17.74 1.53
N LEU A 975 -8.47 -18.66 2.46
CA LEU A 975 -9.12 -19.96 2.33
C LEU A 975 -9.63 -20.44 3.70
N CYS A 976 -10.89 -20.86 3.77
CA CYS A 976 -11.43 -21.50 4.96
C CYS A 976 -12.51 -22.52 4.60
N LEU A 977 -12.82 -23.40 5.56
CA LEU A 977 -13.93 -24.36 5.46
C LEU A 977 -15.21 -23.76 6.01
N VAL A 978 -16.31 -23.88 5.26
CA VAL A 978 -17.64 -23.37 5.62
C VAL A 978 -18.74 -24.35 5.24
N GLU A 979 -19.93 -24.14 5.80
CA GLU A 979 -21.18 -24.65 5.28
C GLU A 979 -22.03 -23.47 4.76
N ILE A 980 -22.89 -23.77 3.78
CA ILE A 980 -23.78 -22.77 3.16
C ILE A 980 -25.20 -23.34 3.17
N GLU A 981 -26.14 -22.62 3.75
CA GLU A 981 -27.55 -23.02 3.82
C GLU A 981 -28.47 -21.88 3.46
N ALA A 982 -29.70 -22.17 3.05
CA ALA A 982 -30.72 -21.14 2.80
C ALA A 982 -31.01 -20.36 4.06
N TRP A 983 -31.00 -19.03 3.99
CA TRP A 983 -31.34 -18.16 5.10
C TRP A 983 -32.86 -17.98 5.19
N LEU A 984 -33.43 -18.34 6.33
CA LEU A 984 -34.88 -18.30 6.63
C LEU A 984 -35.20 -17.26 7.73
N GLY A 985 -34.20 -16.53 8.21
CA GLY A 985 -34.35 -15.49 9.23
C GLY A 985 -34.72 -14.12 8.65
N THR A 986 -34.65 -13.08 9.50
CA THR A 986 -34.88 -11.69 9.11
C THR A 986 -33.86 -11.24 8.07
N SER A 987 -34.29 -10.41 7.11
CA SER A 987 -33.44 -9.94 6.02
C SER A 987 -32.75 -8.60 6.33
N THR A 988 -33.26 -7.84 7.29
CA THR A 988 -32.77 -6.49 7.62
C THR A 988 -32.61 -6.28 9.12
N LEU A 989 -31.86 -5.26 9.50
CA LEU A 989 -31.73 -4.83 10.91
C LEU A 989 -33.07 -4.36 11.49
N GLN A 990 -33.94 -3.78 10.67
CA GLN A 990 -35.23 -3.29 11.12
C GLN A 990 -36.17 -4.46 11.51
N GLU A 991 -36.18 -5.54 10.71
CA GLU A 991 -36.95 -6.75 11.00
C GLU A 991 -36.39 -7.53 12.20
N ALA A 992 -35.07 -7.46 12.44
CA ALA A 992 -34.43 -8.11 13.57
C ALA A 992 -34.70 -7.39 14.92
N ALA A 993 -35.12 -6.11 14.87
CA ALA A 993 -35.44 -5.31 16.04
C ALA A 993 -36.93 -5.45 16.48
N GLU A 994 -37.82 -5.94 15.61
CA GLU A 994 -39.20 -6.33 15.91
C GLU A 994 -39.25 -7.76 16.49
#